data_4bbbba4674dc47567b014922634e42bc
#
_entry.id   4bbbba4674dc47567b014922634e42bc
#
_cell.length_a   1.000
_cell.length_b   1.000
_cell.length_c   1.000
_cell.angle_alpha   90.00
_cell.angle_beta   90.00
_cell.angle_gamma   90.00
#
_symmetry.space_group_name_H-M   'P 1'
#
loop_
_entity.id
_entity.type
_entity.pdbx_description
1 polymer ?
#
loop_
_entity_poly.entity_id
_entity_poly.type
_entity_poly.pdbx_seq_one_letter_code
_entity_poly.pdbx_strand_id
1 'polypeptide(L)'
;MFDKFVSRHIGTTDEKQLSEMLKVIGVESVEQLISQVIPENIRLEQPLELAEGMSEYEFGQHITELADLNEPYRSFIGMGYYPNAVSAAIMRNVFENPAWYTSYTPYQAEISQGRLEALLNYQTAICSLTGMEIANCSLLDQGTAVAEAMLMMFSLRSREAVKEGRNQLFVDENIFPHTLDVLLTRSEPFGIELIVDNFAEYTFSGKEFGAIVQYPAANGEVRDYSAFVAAAHEAGALVAADADLLSLALLAPPAEWGADIAVGTTQRLGCPMGFGGPSAGYLATRDAYKRNMPGRIIGVSVDRLGNKALRMSLQMREQHIKRERATSNICTASALMASIVGFHCVYNGAEGLTRAAMTAHTAAVSVARNLADMGYELATDTFFDTIEVVADAAVVESIALENGVNFYYPAEDRVRIAFDEVTTIEEIVAVIGIFVAAAGTEMGELMIASAQTTPSALRRTLPLLAEPVFNRYRSESDLMRYIKRLELRDISLANSMISLGSCTMKLNAAAIMQPLSLSGFQNIHPFAPADQAEGYLQLIENLERDLATITGFDACSLQPNSGAAGEYAGLMVIRAYHQSRGQGYRNVVLIPASAHGTNPASAAMAGMKIVTVACDANGNIDVDDLKAKAEQYSAELCALMVTYPSTHGVFESRIREIVDAVHDAGGEVYMDGANMNAQVGLTNPGTIGADVCHLNLHKTFAMPHGGGGPGVGPICCAKHLAPFLPSHSVVSTGGEQGITAVSSSPWGSAMLLPITYGYIKMLGEEGLRTATEMAIVNANYMASAIKDEFRTYYSGETGRVAHEMILDLTHFKREYGVDCGDVAHRLMDYGFHAPTLSFPVHETLMVEPTESEPKEEMDRFIEALISIKREAEAIGGEADNVVANAPHTAAELAGEWNHPYSRQQAVFPLEWVGISKFFPYVSKIDNGYGDRNLVAVNKD
;
A
#
# COMPACT_ATOMS: atom_id res chain seq x y z
N MET A 1 -15.95 34.40 10.89
CA MET A 1 -15.89 33.24 11.81
C MET A 1 -16.09 31.98 10.97
N PHE A 2 -15.14 31.12 10.96
CA PHE A 2 -15.20 29.88 10.16
C PHE A 2 -15.68 28.74 11.05
N ASP A 3 -16.47 27.80 10.50
CA ASP A 3 -16.96 26.65 11.24
C ASP A 3 -15.79 25.73 11.65
N LYS A 4 -15.86 25.16 12.85
CA LYS A 4 -14.94 24.08 13.24
C LYS A 4 -15.15 22.89 12.33
N PHE A 5 -14.07 22.32 11.81
CA PHE A 5 -14.13 21.22 10.84
C PHE A 5 -14.77 19.95 11.40
N VAL A 6 -14.65 19.68 12.70
CA VAL A 6 -15.27 18.53 13.34
C VAL A 6 -16.75 18.38 13.02
N SER A 7 -17.50 19.50 12.96
CA SER A 7 -18.93 19.51 12.60
C SER A 7 -19.21 19.16 11.13
N ARG A 8 -18.19 19.13 10.29
CA ARG A 8 -18.27 18.72 8.88
C ARG A 8 -17.81 17.29 8.66
N HIS A 9 -16.94 16.78 9.53
CA HIS A 9 -16.42 15.43 9.45
C HIS A 9 -17.36 14.38 10.06
N ILE A 10 -17.94 14.68 11.23
CA ILE A 10 -18.86 13.78 11.92
C ILE A 10 -20.18 13.70 11.15
N GLY A 11 -20.63 12.46 10.84
CA GLY A 11 -21.84 12.25 10.05
C GLY A 11 -23.12 12.60 10.79
N THR A 12 -23.17 12.36 12.11
CA THR A 12 -24.31 12.69 12.96
C THR A 12 -23.95 13.83 13.91
N THR A 13 -24.30 15.06 13.55
CA THR A 13 -24.06 16.28 14.35
C THR A 13 -25.31 16.87 14.97
N ASP A 14 -26.51 16.39 14.62
CA ASP A 14 -27.78 16.82 15.21
C ASP A 14 -27.96 16.22 16.61
N GLU A 15 -28.02 17.08 17.64
CA GLU A 15 -28.22 16.67 19.04
C GLU A 15 -29.47 15.79 19.24
N LYS A 16 -30.54 16.03 18.46
CA LYS A 16 -31.75 15.23 18.52
C LYS A 16 -31.48 13.80 18.01
N GLN A 17 -30.81 13.65 16.86
CA GLN A 17 -30.44 12.33 16.31
C GLN A 17 -29.52 11.59 17.28
N LEU A 18 -28.50 12.27 17.84
CA LEU A 18 -27.63 11.69 18.85
C LEU A 18 -28.41 11.22 20.08
N SER A 19 -29.35 12.04 20.59
CA SER A 19 -30.21 11.66 21.71
C SER A 19 -31.07 10.44 21.39
N GLU A 20 -31.61 10.32 20.16
CA GLU A 20 -32.34 9.14 19.69
C GLU A 20 -31.44 7.90 19.65
N MET A 21 -30.21 8.01 19.16
CA MET A 21 -29.24 6.92 19.14
C MET A 21 -28.87 6.45 20.54
N LEU A 22 -28.56 7.37 21.47
CA LEU A 22 -28.25 7.05 22.87
C LEU A 22 -29.42 6.34 23.57
N LYS A 23 -30.66 6.74 23.26
CA LYS A 23 -31.85 6.07 23.77
C LYS A 23 -31.99 4.64 23.24
N VAL A 24 -31.68 4.39 21.96
CA VAL A 24 -31.68 3.03 21.38
C VAL A 24 -30.60 2.17 22.02
N ILE A 25 -29.42 2.74 22.27
CA ILE A 25 -28.33 2.09 23.00
C ILE A 25 -28.71 1.80 24.46
N GLY A 26 -29.56 2.65 25.07
CA GLY A 26 -29.99 2.53 26.47
C GLY A 26 -29.02 3.19 27.44
N VAL A 27 -28.41 4.32 27.05
CA VAL A 27 -27.54 5.16 27.90
C VAL A 27 -28.04 6.61 27.91
N GLU A 28 -27.63 7.35 28.93
CA GLU A 28 -28.04 8.77 29.11
C GLU A 28 -27.08 9.76 28.41
N SER A 29 -25.82 9.34 28.20
CA SER A 29 -24.79 10.20 27.60
C SER A 29 -23.71 9.38 26.87
N VAL A 30 -22.93 10.04 26.00
CA VAL A 30 -21.74 9.47 25.35
C VAL A 30 -20.75 9.03 26.42
N GLU A 31 -20.47 9.83 27.43
CA GLU A 31 -19.53 9.52 28.52
C GLU A 31 -19.95 8.24 29.27
N GLN A 32 -21.25 8.03 29.49
CA GLN A 32 -21.74 6.78 30.08
C GLN A 32 -21.47 5.59 29.18
N LEU A 33 -21.65 5.72 27.87
CA LEU A 33 -21.31 4.66 26.92
C LEU A 33 -19.81 4.35 26.95
N ILE A 34 -18.97 5.38 26.83
CA ILE A 34 -17.50 5.22 26.86
C ILE A 34 -17.06 4.53 28.15
N SER A 35 -17.69 4.88 29.28
CA SER A 35 -17.40 4.25 30.57
C SER A 35 -17.77 2.77 30.63
N GLN A 36 -18.71 2.32 29.81
CA GLN A 36 -19.09 0.91 29.67
C GLN A 36 -18.22 0.14 28.66
N VAL A 37 -17.57 0.83 27.71
CA VAL A 37 -16.81 0.25 26.62
C VAL A 37 -15.32 0.10 26.96
N ILE A 38 -14.70 1.19 27.45
CA ILE A 38 -13.27 1.26 27.72
C ILE A 38 -12.98 0.96 29.19
N PRO A 39 -12.10 -0.01 29.49
CA PRO A 39 -11.67 -0.30 30.86
C PRO A 39 -11.07 0.94 31.57
N GLU A 40 -11.42 1.15 32.82
CA GLU A 40 -11.02 2.33 33.59
C GLU A 40 -9.50 2.49 33.70
N ASN A 41 -8.79 1.37 33.85
CA ASN A 41 -7.34 1.31 34.08
C ASN A 41 -6.46 1.64 32.88
N ILE A 42 -7.08 1.88 31.71
CA ILE A 42 -6.38 2.27 30.48
C ILE A 42 -6.86 3.60 29.91
N ARG A 43 -7.83 4.29 30.56
CA ARG A 43 -8.32 5.59 30.11
C ARG A 43 -7.28 6.67 30.33
N LEU A 44 -7.22 7.61 29.38
CA LEU A 44 -6.42 8.81 29.55
C LEU A 44 -7.03 9.69 30.66
N GLU A 45 -6.18 10.14 31.58
CA GLU A 45 -6.57 11.04 32.66
C GLU A 45 -6.62 12.53 32.21
N GLN A 46 -5.87 12.84 31.16
CA GLN A 46 -5.75 14.18 30.59
C GLN A 46 -5.99 14.16 29.07
N PRO A 47 -6.50 15.23 28.49
CA PRO A 47 -6.57 15.42 27.05
C PRO A 47 -5.19 15.29 26.41
N LEU A 48 -5.15 14.95 25.11
CA LEU A 48 -3.91 14.93 24.33
C LEU A 48 -3.32 16.35 24.19
N GLU A 49 -2.01 16.48 24.31
CA GLU A 49 -1.30 17.75 24.11
C GLU A 49 -1.20 18.10 22.61
N LEU A 50 -2.34 18.32 21.97
CA LEU A 50 -2.45 18.74 20.57
C LEU A 50 -3.06 20.13 20.48
N ALA A 51 -2.82 20.82 19.36
CA ALA A 51 -3.40 22.13 19.11
C ALA A 51 -4.92 22.06 18.91
N GLU A 52 -5.61 23.21 19.06
CA GLU A 52 -7.00 23.33 18.66
C GLU A 52 -7.19 23.09 17.16
N GLY A 53 -8.37 22.58 16.76
CA GLY A 53 -8.69 22.31 15.38
C GLY A 53 -8.78 23.55 14.51
N MET A 54 -8.18 23.51 13.33
CA MET A 54 -8.25 24.56 12.30
C MET A 54 -9.55 24.43 11.49
N SER A 55 -10.07 25.55 10.99
CA SER A 55 -11.05 25.55 9.90
C SER A 55 -10.39 25.14 8.58
N GLU A 56 -11.20 24.78 7.57
CA GLU A 56 -10.71 24.49 6.21
C GLU A 56 -9.89 25.65 5.63
N TYR A 57 -10.31 26.91 5.90
CA TYR A 57 -9.62 28.08 5.40
C TYR A 57 -8.25 28.27 6.06
N GLU A 58 -8.17 28.14 7.38
CA GLU A 58 -6.90 28.25 8.13
C GLU A 58 -5.93 27.14 7.74
N PHE A 59 -6.42 25.92 7.59
CA PHE A 59 -5.61 24.80 7.12
C PHE A 59 -5.10 25.04 5.68
N GLY A 60 -5.97 25.52 4.78
CA GLY A 60 -5.57 25.83 3.40
C GLY A 60 -4.45 26.86 3.33
N GLN A 61 -4.49 27.91 4.18
CA GLN A 61 -3.39 28.88 4.29
C GLN A 61 -2.11 28.22 4.84
N HIS A 62 -2.24 27.53 5.96
CA HIS A 62 -1.10 26.90 6.64
C HIS A 62 -0.37 25.89 5.76
N ILE A 63 -1.11 25.01 5.05
CA ILE A 63 -0.48 23.99 4.22
C ILE A 63 0.13 24.59 2.94
N THR A 64 -0.41 25.70 2.45
CA THR A 64 0.19 26.46 1.33
C THR A 64 1.50 27.11 1.77
N GLU A 65 1.53 27.73 2.96
CA GLU A 65 2.76 28.28 3.53
C GLU A 65 3.85 27.21 3.68
N LEU A 66 3.51 25.99 4.13
CA LEU A 66 4.47 24.87 4.19
C LEU A 66 4.93 24.45 2.80
N ALA A 67 4.02 24.37 1.83
CA ALA A 67 4.38 24.03 0.45
C ALA A 67 5.34 25.07 -0.18
N ASP A 68 5.15 26.35 0.14
CA ASP A 68 5.94 27.46 -0.37
C ASP A 68 7.35 27.55 0.28
N LEU A 69 7.57 26.88 1.41
CA LEU A 69 8.91 26.71 2.00
C LEU A 69 9.78 25.71 1.22
N ASN A 70 9.18 24.90 0.38
CA ASN A 70 9.92 23.98 -0.46
C ASN A 70 10.42 24.69 -1.72
N GLU A 71 11.69 24.55 -2.04
CA GLU A 71 12.33 25.13 -3.22
C GLU A 71 12.74 24.03 -4.22
N PRO A 72 11.82 23.51 -5.06
CA PRO A 72 12.13 22.40 -5.95
C PRO A 72 13.07 22.85 -7.07
N TYR A 73 14.35 22.48 -6.95
CA TYR A 73 15.33 22.63 -8.04
C TYR A 73 15.10 21.60 -9.13
N ARG A 74 15.55 21.90 -10.36
CA ARG A 74 15.49 20.93 -11.46
C ARG A 74 16.37 19.74 -11.16
N SER A 75 15.75 18.58 -10.97
CA SER A 75 16.44 17.37 -10.56
C SER A 75 16.90 16.53 -11.77
N PHE A 76 18.18 16.21 -11.78
CA PHE A 76 18.82 15.20 -12.61
C PHE A 76 19.50 14.12 -11.73
N ILE A 77 19.00 13.92 -10.53
CA ILE A 77 19.53 12.92 -9.56
C ILE A 77 19.23 11.50 -10.07
N GLY A 78 18.01 11.25 -10.57
CA GLY A 78 17.58 9.93 -11.01
C GLY A 78 17.36 8.96 -9.85
N MET A 79 18.11 7.87 -9.81
CA MET A 79 18.08 6.87 -8.72
C MET A 79 16.67 6.32 -8.44
N GLY A 80 15.92 6.04 -9.51
CA GLY A 80 14.56 5.49 -9.41
C GLY A 80 13.45 6.53 -9.28
N TYR A 81 13.79 7.83 -9.20
CA TYR A 81 12.83 8.93 -9.12
C TYR A 81 13.14 9.97 -10.20
N TYR A 82 12.20 10.21 -11.07
CA TYR A 82 12.39 11.06 -12.24
C TYR A 82 11.23 12.02 -12.44
N PRO A 83 11.48 13.27 -12.80
CA PRO A 83 10.45 14.15 -13.35
C PRO A 83 9.79 13.49 -14.56
N ASN A 84 8.48 13.62 -14.67
CA ASN A 84 7.73 13.03 -15.78
C ASN A 84 6.49 13.85 -16.14
N ALA A 85 5.91 13.56 -17.31
CA ALA A 85 4.71 14.20 -17.79
C ALA A 85 3.44 13.54 -17.18
N VAL A 86 2.95 14.14 -16.12
CA VAL A 86 1.70 13.69 -15.48
C VAL A 86 0.49 14.22 -16.27
N SER A 87 -0.36 13.31 -16.77
CA SER A 87 -1.54 13.69 -17.55
C SER A 87 -2.62 14.34 -16.67
N ALA A 88 -3.02 15.58 -16.99
CA ALA A 88 -4.11 16.27 -16.31
C ALA A 88 -5.45 15.51 -16.38
N ALA A 89 -5.72 14.82 -17.50
CA ALA A 89 -6.91 13.99 -17.65
C ALA A 89 -6.93 12.82 -16.65
N ILE A 90 -5.78 12.18 -16.40
CA ILE A 90 -5.67 11.09 -15.43
C ILE A 90 -5.73 11.65 -14.01
N MET A 91 -4.99 12.72 -13.71
CA MET A 91 -5.00 13.33 -12.38
C MET A 91 -6.42 13.70 -11.95
N ARG A 92 -7.17 14.44 -12.76
CA ARG A 92 -8.52 14.89 -12.41
C ARG A 92 -9.57 13.79 -12.38
N ASN A 93 -9.45 12.76 -13.22
CA ASN A 93 -10.48 11.72 -13.34
C ASN A 93 -10.17 10.45 -12.53
N VAL A 94 -8.96 10.30 -11.99
CA VAL A 94 -8.54 9.14 -11.17
C VAL A 94 -7.97 9.59 -9.83
N PHE A 95 -6.87 10.32 -9.82
CA PHE A 95 -6.15 10.66 -8.59
C PHE A 95 -6.94 11.61 -7.67
N GLU A 96 -7.59 12.62 -8.25
CA GLU A 96 -8.45 13.59 -7.53
C GLU A 96 -9.93 13.16 -7.46
N ASN A 97 -10.30 12.01 -8.01
CA ASN A 97 -11.67 11.54 -8.09
C ASN A 97 -12.02 10.61 -6.93
N PRO A 98 -12.94 11.01 -6.01
CA PRO A 98 -13.32 10.20 -4.85
C PRO A 98 -13.89 8.83 -5.21
N ALA A 99 -14.47 8.64 -6.38
CA ALA A 99 -14.92 7.31 -6.82
C ALA A 99 -13.76 6.31 -6.97
N TRP A 100 -12.55 6.78 -7.26
CA TRP A 100 -11.36 5.96 -7.36
C TRP A 100 -10.60 5.86 -6.03
N TYR A 101 -10.29 6.98 -5.37
CA TYR A 101 -9.45 6.95 -4.18
C TYR A 101 -10.17 6.53 -2.90
N THR A 102 -11.50 6.58 -2.82
CA THR A 102 -12.27 6.11 -1.66
C THR A 102 -12.72 4.65 -1.77
N SER A 103 -12.31 3.94 -2.79
CA SER A 103 -12.61 2.52 -2.97
C SER A 103 -11.72 1.64 -2.08
N TYR A 104 -12.15 0.41 -1.84
CA TYR A 104 -11.38 -0.60 -1.12
C TYR A 104 -10.71 -1.61 -2.05
N THR A 105 -9.84 -2.45 -1.51
CA THR A 105 -9.28 -3.62 -2.18
C THR A 105 -10.42 -4.47 -2.78
N PRO A 106 -10.34 -4.90 -4.05
CA PRO A 106 -11.46 -5.51 -4.76
C PRO A 106 -11.74 -6.96 -4.36
N TYR A 107 -11.87 -7.22 -3.04
CA TYR A 107 -12.28 -8.53 -2.52
C TYR A 107 -13.69 -8.92 -2.99
N GLN A 108 -14.59 -7.95 -3.16
CA GLN A 108 -15.91 -8.13 -3.74
C GLN A 108 -15.86 -7.74 -5.21
N ALA A 109 -15.51 -8.70 -6.03
CA ALA A 109 -15.18 -8.48 -7.43
C ALA A 109 -16.38 -7.99 -8.25
N GLU A 110 -17.60 -8.40 -7.92
CA GLU A 110 -18.84 -8.07 -8.64
C GLU A 110 -19.11 -6.55 -8.69
N ILE A 111 -18.67 -5.81 -7.66
CA ILE A 111 -18.82 -4.35 -7.54
C ILE A 111 -17.50 -3.61 -7.68
N SER A 112 -16.52 -4.23 -8.34
CA SER A 112 -15.15 -3.73 -8.50
C SER A 112 -14.62 -3.95 -9.92
N GLN A 113 -15.48 -4.19 -10.89
CA GLN A 113 -15.09 -4.60 -12.26
C GLN A 113 -14.29 -3.51 -12.99
N GLY A 114 -14.53 -2.25 -12.69
CA GLY A 114 -13.79 -1.14 -13.28
C GLY A 114 -12.35 -1.05 -12.75
N ARG A 115 -12.17 -1.11 -11.43
CA ARG A 115 -10.83 -1.14 -10.80
C ARG A 115 -10.04 -2.38 -11.24
N LEU A 116 -10.69 -3.53 -11.30
CA LEU A 116 -10.08 -4.77 -11.73
C LEU A 116 -9.61 -4.69 -13.19
N GLU A 117 -10.36 -4.02 -14.08
CA GLU A 117 -9.93 -3.81 -15.47
C GLU A 117 -8.72 -2.85 -15.55
N ALA A 118 -8.71 -1.76 -14.75
CA ALA A 118 -7.58 -0.86 -14.69
C ALA A 118 -6.29 -1.57 -14.20
N LEU A 119 -6.41 -2.40 -13.18
CA LEU A 119 -5.29 -3.20 -12.66
C LEU A 119 -4.85 -4.31 -13.65
N LEU A 120 -5.78 -4.90 -14.39
CA LEU A 120 -5.44 -5.86 -15.45
C LEU A 120 -4.69 -5.17 -16.59
N ASN A 121 -5.05 -3.93 -16.96
CA ASN A 121 -4.30 -3.14 -17.93
C ASN A 121 -2.87 -2.85 -17.43
N TYR A 122 -2.71 -2.52 -16.15
CA TYR A 122 -1.39 -2.38 -15.54
C TYR A 122 -0.57 -3.66 -15.68
N GLN A 123 -1.09 -4.83 -15.25
CA GLN A 123 -0.39 -6.11 -15.39
C GLN A 123 0.02 -6.39 -16.84
N THR A 124 -0.88 -6.09 -17.77
CA THR A 124 -0.65 -6.29 -19.20
C THR A 124 0.48 -5.39 -19.71
N ALA A 125 0.51 -4.12 -19.28
CA ALA A 125 1.57 -3.19 -19.63
C ALA A 125 2.93 -3.66 -19.08
N ILE A 126 2.97 -4.11 -17.82
CA ILE A 126 4.20 -4.65 -17.21
C ILE A 126 4.69 -5.90 -17.97
N CYS A 127 3.81 -6.85 -18.29
CA CYS A 127 4.17 -8.01 -19.09
C CYS A 127 4.73 -7.59 -20.46
N SER A 128 4.07 -6.65 -21.12
CA SER A 128 4.50 -6.17 -22.44
C SER A 128 5.85 -5.46 -22.37
N LEU A 129 6.09 -4.61 -21.37
CA LEU A 129 7.36 -3.90 -21.20
C LEU A 129 8.51 -4.85 -20.87
N THR A 130 8.34 -5.75 -19.92
CA THR A 130 9.39 -6.66 -19.43
C THR A 130 9.60 -7.90 -20.29
N GLY A 131 8.64 -8.22 -21.18
CA GLY A 131 8.62 -9.47 -21.96
C GLY A 131 8.24 -10.69 -21.12
N MET A 132 7.90 -10.54 -19.85
CA MET A 132 7.52 -11.63 -18.93
C MET A 132 6.08 -12.10 -19.17
N GLU A 133 5.80 -13.35 -18.76
CA GLU A 133 4.52 -14.02 -19.04
C GLU A 133 3.39 -13.60 -18.10
N ILE A 134 3.75 -13.21 -16.87
CA ILE A 134 2.77 -12.82 -15.82
C ILE A 134 3.36 -11.74 -14.92
N ALA A 135 2.50 -10.78 -14.50
CA ALA A 135 2.84 -9.75 -13.55
C ALA A 135 1.80 -9.70 -12.41
N ASN A 136 2.19 -9.18 -11.25
CA ASN A 136 1.25 -8.81 -10.20
C ASN A 136 0.61 -7.43 -10.47
N CYS A 137 -0.39 -7.07 -9.67
CA CYS A 137 -1.10 -5.80 -9.87
C CYS A 137 -0.54 -4.62 -9.04
N SER A 138 0.38 -4.82 -8.16
CA SER A 138 1.34 -3.86 -7.57
C SER A 138 2.12 -4.46 -6.41
N LEU A 139 3.27 -3.87 -6.13
CA LEU A 139 4.01 -3.92 -4.87
C LEU A 139 4.12 -2.50 -4.31
N LEU A 140 4.96 -2.28 -3.28
CA LEU A 140 4.98 -1.02 -2.56
C LEU A 140 5.92 0.02 -3.21
N ASP A 141 7.17 -0.33 -3.43
CA ASP A 141 8.20 0.51 -4.09
C ASP A 141 9.30 -0.35 -4.72
N GLN A 142 10.38 0.27 -5.23
CA GLN A 142 11.47 -0.42 -5.91
C GLN A 142 12.23 -1.36 -4.99
N GLY A 143 12.80 -0.87 -3.90
CA GLY A 143 13.64 -1.68 -3.00
C GLY A 143 12.88 -2.84 -2.37
N THR A 144 11.62 -2.60 -1.95
CA THR A 144 10.77 -3.68 -1.43
C THR A 144 10.39 -4.69 -2.51
N ALA A 145 10.19 -4.27 -3.77
CA ALA A 145 9.94 -5.19 -4.89
C ALA A 145 11.15 -6.09 -5.16
N VAL A 146 12.36 -5.52 -5.13
CA VAL A 146 13.61 -6.29 -5.27
C VAL A 146 13.79 -7.26 -4.11
N ALA A 147 13.49 -6.84 -2.88
CA ALA A 147 13.52 -7.73 -1.70
C ALA A 147 12.48 -8.87 -1.77
N GLU A 148 11.29 -8.59 -2.30
CA GLU A 148 10.30 -9.64 -2.57
C GLU A 148 10.78 -10.64 -3.63
N ALA A 149 11.50 -10.17 -4.67
CA ALA A 149 12.12 -11.06 -5.66
C ALA A 149 13.21 -11.94 -5.02
N MET A 150 14.04 -11.39 -4.14
CA MET A 150 15.02 -12.16 -3.35
C MET A 150 14.34 -13.29 -2.58
N LEU A 151 13.30 -12.98 -1.80
CA LEU A 151 12.57 -13.96 -0.99
C LEU A 151 11.83 -14.98 -1.87
N MET A 152 11.31 -14.56 -3.01
CA MET A 152 10.69 -15.45 -4.00
C MET A 152 11.73 -16.46 -4.54
N MET A 153 12.91 -16.01 -4.98
CA MET A 153 13.99 -16.88 -5.41
C MET A 153 14.45 -17.83 -4.29
N PHE A 154 14.56 -17.32 -3.06
CA PHE A 154 14.92 -18.11 -1.90
C PHE A 154 13.90 -19.23 -1.62
N SER A 155 12.60 -18.96 -1.81
CA SER A 155 11.53 -19.94 -1.65
C SER A 155 11.47 -20.98 -2.77
N LEU A 156 11.98 -20.64 -3.97
CA LEU A 156 12.01 -21.52 -5.14
C LEU A 156 13.19 -22.50 -5.14
N ARG A 157 14.07 -22.44 -4.14
CA ARG A 157 15.21 -23.40 -4.06
C ARG A 157 14.72 -24.84 -4.07
N SER A 158 15.44 -25.69 -4.80
CA SER A 158 15.19 -27.12 -4.78
C SER A 158 15.43 -27.71 -3.37
N ARG A 159 14.88 -28.89 -3.11
CA ARG A 159 15.11 -29.58 -1.83
C ARG A 159 16.60 -29.86 -1.60
N GLU A 160 17.35 -30.14 -2.66
CA GLU A 160 18.80 -30.34 -2.66
C GLU A 160 19.51 -29.05 -2.27
N ALA A 161 19.19 -27.93 -2.91
CA ALA A 161 19.76 -26.61 -2.61
C ALA A 161 19.53 -26.20 -1.13
N VAL A 162 18.34 -26.50 -0.59
CA VAL A 162 18.03 -26.26 0.83
C VAL A 162 18.89 -27.14 1.75
N LYS A 163 19.08 -28.42 1.42
CA LYS A 163 19.93 -29.32 2.20
C LYS A 163 21.42 -28.97 2.15
N GLU A 164 21.87 -28.44 0.99
CA GLU A 164 23.24 -27.96 0.80
C GLU A 164 23.49 -26.60 1.46
N GLY A 165 22.45 -25.96 1.99
CA GLY A 165 22.55 -24.63 2.62
C GLY A 165 22.86 -23.53 1.62
N ARG A 166 22.37 -23.60 0.37
CA ARG A 166 22.53 -22.53 -0.61
C ARG A 166 21.74 -21.29 -0.16
N ASN A 167 22.43 -20.36 0.45
CA ASN A 167 21.85 -19.15 1.04
C ASN A 167 22.58 -17.87 0.57
N GLN A 168 23.43 -17.95 -0.45
CA GLN A 168 24.09 -16.77 -1.01
C GLN A 168 23.27 -16.19 -2.15
N LEU A 169 23.22 -14.84 -2.19
CA LEU A 169 22.60 -14.05 -3.25
C LEU A 169 23.65 -13.12 -3.84
N PHE A 170 23.94 -13.25 -5.13
CA PHE A 170 24.73 -12.27 -5.83
C PHE A 170 23.93 -10.98 -6.01
N VAL A 171 24.54 -9.83 -5.78
CA VAL A 171 23.98 -8.49 -6.04
C VAL A 171 25.03 -7.69 -6.81
N ASP A 172 24.67 -7.17 -7.98
CA ASP A 172 25.57 -6.31 -8.76
C ASP A 172 25.97 -5.06 -7.94
N GLU A 173 27.27 -4.74 -7.88
CA GLU A 173 27.78 -3.57 -7.16
C GLU A 173 27.17 -2.23 -7.64
N ASN A 174 26.69 -2.22 -8.90
CA ASN A 174 26.04 -1.07 -9.50
C ASN A 174 24.50 -1.08 -9.33
N ILE A 175 24.01 -1.56 -8.17
CA ILE A 175 22.62 -1.39 -7.73
C ILE A 175 22.47 -0.05 -7.00
N PHE A 176 21.25 0.50 -6.95
CA PHE A 176 21.00 1.70 -6.13
C PHE A 176 21.25 1.44 -4.64
N PRO A 177 21.92 2.37 -3.92
CA PRO A 177 22.28 2.17 -2.51
C PRO A 177 21.05 1.97 -1.61
N HIS A 178 19.95 2.67 -1.85
CA HIS A 178 18.70 2.49 -1.08
C HIS A 178 18.02 1.14 -1.38
N THR A 179 18.19 0.55 -2.57
CA THR A 179 17.73 -0.81 -2.85
C THR A 179 18.56 -1.84 -2.10
N LEU A 180 19.88 -1.69 -2.08
CA LEU A 180 20.78 -2.54 -1.29
C LEU A 180 20.46 -2.45 0.21
N ASP A 181 20.13 -1.28 0.69
CA ASP A 181 19.79 -1.04 2.09
C ASP A 181 18.53 -1.84 2.52
N VAL A 182 17.48 -1.86 1.68
CA VAL A 182 16.29 -2.69 1.91
C VAL A 182 16.62 -4.19 1.81
N LEU A 183 17.49 -4.60 0.88
CA LEU A 183 17.95 -5.99 0.77
C LEU A 183 18.66 -6.46 2.04
N LEU A 184 19.51 -5.61 2.65
CA LEU A 184 20.19 -5.91 3.91
C LEU A 184 19.19 -6.17 5.04
N THR A 185 18.17 -5.31 5.19
CA THR A 185 17.12 -5.51 6.20
C THR A 185 16.37 -6.81 6.00
N ARG A 186 16.04 -7.14 4.74
CA ARG A 186 15.19 -8.29 4.42
C ARG A 186 15.95 -9.62 4.36
N SER A 187 17.26 -9.60 4.16
CA SER A 187 18.11 -10.80 4.08
C SER A 187 18.47 -11.35 5.46
N GLU A 188 18.69 -10.45 6.43
CA GLU A 188 19.20 -10.79 7.77
C GLU A 188 18.36 -11.84 8.51
N PRO A 189 17.00 -11.72 8.59
CA PRO A 189 16.19 -12.70 9.31
C PRO A 189 16.24 -14.13 8.75
N PHE A 190 16.56 -14.26 7.46
CA PHE A 190 16.65 -15.57 6.76
C PHE A 190 18.06 -16.13 6.70
N GLY A 191 19.06 -15.41 7.22
CA GLY A 191 20.46 -15.77 7.10
C GLY A 191 20.94 -15.83 5.64
N ILE A 192 20.36 -14.97 4.78
CA ILE A 192 20.80 -14.81 3.39
C ILE A 192 22.07 -13.97 3.39
N GLU A 193 23.12 -14.47 2.77
CA GLU A 193 24.39 -13.80 2.59
C GLU A 193 24.40 -13.06 1.26
N LEU A 194 24.47 -11.72 1.30
CA LEU A 194 24.58 -10.89 0.10
C LEU A 194 26.03 -10.82 -0.37
N ILE A 195 26.30 -11.23 -1.59
CA ILE A 195 27.61 -11.11 -2.25
C ILE A 195 27.51 -9.93 -3.23
N VAL A 196 27.96 -8.76 -2.80
CA VAL A 196 28.00 -7.57 -3.64
C VAL A 196 29.33 -7.54 -4.39
N ASP A 197 29.27 -7.68 -5.73
CA ASP A 197 30.46 -7.81 -6.56
C ASP A 197 30.16 -7.39 -8.01
N ASN A 198 31.21 -7.29 -8.83
CA ASN A 198 31.11 -6.97 -10.24
C ASN A 198 30.64 -8.21 -11.05
N PHE A 199 29.54 -8.07 -11.75
CA PHE A 199 28.95 -9.19 -12.54
C PHE A 199 29.89 -9.73 -13.61
N ALA A 200 30.75 -8.88 -14.19
CA ALA A 200 31.64 -9.27 -15.29
C ALA A 200 32.83 -10.14 -14.83
N GLU A 201 33.20 -10.03 -13.55
CA GLU A 201 34.32 -10.76 -12.95
C GLU A 201 33.84 -11.92 -12.07
N TYR A 202 32.55 -11.95 -11.73
CA TYR A 202 31.99 -12.92 -10.80
C TYR A 202 31.91 -14.33 -11.38
N THR A 203 32.29 -15.29 -10.57
CA THR A 203 32.16 -16.73 -10.91
C THR A 203 31.31 -17.41 -9.87
N PHE A 204 30.18 -17.98 -10.30
CA PHE A 204 29.28 -18.71 -9.43
C PHE A 204 29.95 -19.91 -8.77
N SER A 205 29.85 -20.00 -7.45
CA SER A 205 30.43 -21.08 -6.63
C SER A 205 29.51 -22.29 -6.47
N GLY A 206 28.23 -22.15 -6.85
CA GLY A 206 27.17 -23.12 -6.64
C GLY A 206 26.52 -23.05 -5.24
N LYS A 207 26.85 -22.01 -4.44
CA LYS A 207 26.18 -21.71 -3.18
C LYS A 207 25.08 -20.66 -3.33
N GLU A 208 25.08 -19.99 -4.45
CA GLU A 208 24.09 -18.97 -4.77
C GLU A 208 22.76 -19.62 -5.14
N PHE A 209 21.66 -19.09 -4.60
CA PHE A 209 20.31 -19.45 -5.02
C PHE A 209 19.76 -18.49 -6.07
N GLY A 210 20.33 -17.30 -6.18
CA GLY A 210 19.90 -16.28 -7.11
C GLY A 210 20.93 -15.18 -7.29
N ALA A 211 20.62 -14.30 -8.24
CA ALA A 211 21.37 -13.11 -8.56
C ALA A 211 20.41 -11.94 -8.83
N ILE A 212 20.80 -10.73 -8.45
CA ILE A 212 20.09 -9.48 -8.74
C ILE A 212 21.03 -8.58 -9.54
N VAL A 213 20.53 -8.09 -10.68
CA VAL A 213 21.21 -7.08 -11.50
C VAL A 213 20.28 -5.91 -11.72
N GLN A 214 20.85 -4.68 -11.84
CA GLN A 214 20.06 -3.49 -12.17
C GLN A 214 20.22 -3.14 -13.66
N TYR A 215 19.12 -2.76 -14.32
CA TYR A 215 19.08 -2.54 -15.77
C TYR A 215 18.20 -1.34 -16.16
N PRO A 216 18.81 -0.20 -16.65
CA PRO A 216 20.24 0.09 -16.66
C PRO A 216 20.87 0.07 -15.26
N ALA A 217 22.19 -0.14 -15.20
CA ALA A 217 22.92 -0.10 -13.95
C ALA A 217 22.86 1.29 -13.28
N ALA A 218 23.14 1.39 -11.99
CA ALA A 218 23.03 2.66 -11.25
C ALA A 218 23.90 3.79 -11.81
N ASN A 219 25.05 3.45 -12.42
CA ASN A 219 25.91 4.40 -13.13
C ASN A 219 25.44 4.74 -14.55
N GLY A 220 24.26 4.26 -14.95
CA GLY A 220 23.64 4.46 -16.26
C GLY A 220 24.04 3.43 -17.34
N GLU A 221 25.02 2.56 -17.07
CA GLU A 221 25.51 1.62 -18.05
C GLU A 221 24.45 0.61 -18.48
N VAL A 222 24.33 0.43 -19.80
CA VAL A 222 23.50 -0.63 -20.43
C VAL A 222 24.38 -1.81 -20.79
N ARG A 223 24.13 -2.95 -20.19
CA ARG A 223 24.99 -4.15 -20.26
C ARG A 223 24.26 -5.33 -20.90
N ASP A 224 25.02 -6.22 -21.53
CA ASP A 224 24.53 -7.52 -21.98
C ASP A 224 24.72 -8.56 -20.86
N TYR A 225 23.64 -8.91 -20.19
CA TYR A 225 23.66 -9.92 -19.13
C TYR A 225 23.47 -11.36 -19.62
N SER A 226 23.33 -11.61 -20.93
CA SER A 226 23.00 -12.96 -21.46
C SER A 226 23.98 -14.05 -21.02
N ALA A 227 25.29 -13.78 -21.06
CA ALA A 227 26.31 -14.72 -20.63
C ALA A 227 26.29 -14.93 -19.09
N PHE A 228 26.08 -13.89 -18.32
CA PHE A 228 25.97 -13.97 -16.86
C PHE A 228 24.75 -14.79 -16.43
N VAL A 229 23.59 -14.56 -17.06
CA VAL A 229 22.37 -15.34 -16.82
C VAL A 229 22.57 -16.81 -17.16
N ALA A 230 23.23 -17.13 -18.28
CA ALA A 230 23.53 -18.50 -18.64
C ALA A 230 24.42 -19.20 -17.59
N ALA A 231 25.45 -18.51 -17.09
CA ALA A 231 26.33 -19.03 -16.02
C ALA A 231 25.58 -19.20 -14.69
N ALA A 232 24.70 -18.27 -14.33
CA ALA A 232 23.84 -18.38 -13.15
C ALA A 232 22.93 -19.61 -13.22
N HIS A 233 22.27 -19.81 -14.36
CA HIS A 233 21.41 -20.98 -14.58
C HIS A 233 22.19 -22.29 -14.56
N GLU A 234 23.40 -22.33 -15.13
CA GLU A 234 24.27 -23.52 -15.04
C GLU A 234 24.64 -23.85 -13.61
N ALA A 235 24.84 -22.85 -12.78
CA ALA A 235 25.08 -23.01 -11.34
C ALA A 235 23.79 -23.31 -10.53
N GLY A 236 22.60 -23.23 -11.16
CA GLY A 236 21.31 -23.47 -10.52
C GLY A 236 20.75 -22.27 -9.76
N ALA A 237 21.22 -21.07 -10.07
CA ALA A 237 20.72 -19.79 -9.53
C ALA A 237 19.73 -19.13 -10.49
N LEU A 238 18.66 -18.50 -9.96
CA LEU A 238 17.73 -17.67 -10.72
C LEU A 238 18.25 -16.24 -10.84
N VAL A 239 17.81 -15.50 -11.85
CA VAL A 239 18.22 -14.10 -12.04
C VAL A 239 17.01 -13.15 -12.02
N ALA A 240 17.04 -12.15 -11.15
CA ALA A 240 16.11 -11.04 -11.11
C ALA A 240 16.76 -9.77 -11.67
N ALA A 241 16.03 -9.06 -12.53
CA ALA A 241 16.42 -7.77 -13.06
C ALA A 241 15.62 -6.66 -12.39
N ASP A 242 16.28 -5.74 -11.67
CA ASP A 242 15.72 -4.47 -11.26
C ASP A 242 15.76 -3.51 -12.46
N ALA A 243 14.65 -3.40 -13.19
CA ALA A 243 14.64 -2.77 -14.51
C ALA A 243 13.79 -1.50 -14.56
N ASP A 244 14.35 -0.43 -15.14
CA ASP A 244 13.61 0.79 -15.44
C ASP A 244 12.68 0.58 -16.63
N LEU A 245 11.37 0.71 -16.41
CA LEU A 245 10.34 0.42 -17.39
C LEU A 245 10.38 1.33 -18.61
N LEU A 246 10.75 2.61 -18.47
CA LEU A 246 10.81 3.51 -19.62
C LEU A 246 11.96 3.13 -20.55
N SER A 247 13.10 2.72 -20.01
CA SER A 247 14.24 2.23 -20.81
C SER A 247 13.85 1.05 -21.69
N LEU A 248 12.96 0.17 -21.20
CA LEU A 248 12.47 -1.01 -21.92
C LEU A 248 11.61 -0.68 -23.16
N ALA A 249 11.23 0.57 -23.36
CA ALA A 249 10.65 0.99 -24.63
C ALA A 249 11.68 0.98 -25.79
N LEU A 250 12.99 1.08 -25.46
CA LEU A 250 14.08 1.08 -26.44
C LEU A 250 15.03 -0.10 -26.29
N LEU A 251 15.26 -0.58 -25.06
CA LEU A 251 16.22 -1.63 -24.74
C LEU A 251 15.60 -3.02 -24.76
N ALA A 252 16.41 -4.04 -25.01
CA ALA A 252 16.02 -5.43 -24.93
C ALA A 252 15.48 -5.75 -23.52
N PRO A 253 14.22 -6.20 -23.39
CA PRO A 253 13.63 -6.45 -22.09
C PRO A 253 14.25 -7.66 -21.38
N PRO A 254 14.18 -7.75 -20.05
CA PRO A 254 14.76 -8.82 -19.24
C PRO A 254 14.47 -10.24 -19.74
N ALA A 255 13.28 -10.50 -20.27
CA ALA A 255 12.93 -11.80 -20.81
C ALA A 255 13.76 -12.17 -22.06
N GLU A 256 14.18 -11.21 -22.90
CA GLU A 256 14.96 -11.48 -24.13
C GLU A 256 16.37 -12.01 -23.82
N TRP A 257 16.99 -11.55 -22.74
CA TRP A 257 18.32 -11.99 -22.32
C TRP A 257 18.30 -13.03 -21.18
N GLY A 258 17.10 -13.56 -20.87
CA GLY A 258 16.94 -14.79 -20.10
C GLY A 258 16.67 -14.62 -18.61
N ALA A 259 16.45 -13.41 -18.08
CA ALA A 259 16.06 -13.21 -16.69
C ALA A 259 14.81 -14.02 -16.32
N ASP A 260 14.72 -14.46 -15.08
CA ASP A 260 13.59 -15.22 -14.55
C ASP A 260 12.52 -14.31 -13.96
N ILE A 261 12.94 -13.18 -13.41
CA ILE A 261 12.09 -12.19 -12.73
C ILE A 261 12.51 -10.78 -13.20
N ALA A 262 11.53 -9.92 -13.41
CA ALA A 262 11.74 -8.48 -13.58
C ALA A 262 10.99 -7.75 -12.47
N VAL A 263 11.67 -6.83 -11.80
CA VAL A 263 11.14 -6.01 -10.70
C VAL A 263 11.54 -4.55 -10.89
N GLY A 264 10.97 -3.66 -10.08
CA GLY A 264 11.34 -2.25 -10.06
C GLY A 264 10.18 -1.35 -9.67
N THR A 265 10.29 -0.09 -10.03
CA THR A 265 9.26 0.93 -9.81
C THR A 265 8.57 1.35 -11.10
N THR A 266 7.33 1.84 -10.99
CA THR A 266 6.59 2.42 -12.10
C THR A 266 6.49 3.94 -12.01
N GLN A 267 7.25 4.60 -11.13
CA GLN A 267 7.15 6.02 -10.80
C GLN A 267 7.14 6.91 -12.06
N ARG A 268 8.08 6.69 -12.99
CA ARG A 268 8.22 7.53 -14.19
C ARG A 268 7.15 7.31 -15.25
N LEU A 269 6.17 6.45 -15.04
CA LEU A 269 5.02 6.25 -15.92
C LEU A 269 3.79 7.02 -15.41
N GLY A 270 3.91 8.34 -15.29
CA GLY A 270 2.82 9.26 -14.96
C GLY A 270 2.54 9.43 -13.47
N CYS A 271 3.49 9.13 -12.57
CA CYS A 271 3.37 9.38 -11.15
C CYS A 271 4.32 10.52 -10.71
N PRO A 272 3.88 11.51 -9.91
CA PRO A 272 4.76 12.53 -9.36
C PRO A 272 5.91 11.91 -8.54
N MET A 273 7.03 12.64 -8.39
CA MET A 273 8.12 12.22 -7.50
C MET A 273 7.72 12.22 -6.03
N GLY A 274 6.95 13.24 -5.60
CA GLY A 274 6.28 13.32 -4.31
C GLY A 274 7.19 13.08 -3.11
N PHE A 275 8.41 13.56 -3.14
CA PHE A 275 9.43 13.37 -2.11
C PHE A 275 9.68 11.88 -1.77
N GLY A 276 9.53 11.00 -2.75
CA GLY A 276 9.79 9.57 -2.64
C GLY A 276 8.57 8.65 -2.81
N GLY A 277 7.42 9.21 -3.03
CA GLY A 277 6.23 8.40 -3.29
C GLY A 277 4.92 9.01 -2.83
N PRO A 278 3.80 8.32 -3.15
CA PRO A 278 3.71 6.90 -3.49
C PRO A 278 4.08 6.56 -4.93
N SER A 279 4.63 5.38 -5.13
CA SER A 279 4.74 4.75 -6.44
C SER A 279 4.27 3.30 -6.35
N ALA A 280 3.97 2.66 -7.49
CA ALA A 280 3.71 1.23 -7.50
C ALA A 280 5.01 0.49 -7.87
N GLY A 281 5.48 -0.39 -6.98
CA GLY A 281 6.46 -1.39 -7.33
C GLY A 281 5.82 -2.46 -8.22
N TYR A 282 6.59 -3.12 -9.08
CA TYR A 282 6.12 -4.22 -9.91
C TYR A 282 7.00 -5.46 -9.75
N LEU A 283 6.40 -6.61 -9.99
CA LEU A 283 7.09 -7.87 -10.18
C LEU A 283 6.44 -8.64 -11.31
N ALA A 284 7.23 -9.04 -12.28
CA ALA A 284 6.83 -9.90 -13.39
C ALA A 284 7.75 -11.11 -13.50
N THR A 285 7.23 -12.25 -13.96
CA THR A 285 7.99 -13.49 -14.01
C THR A 285 7.43 -14.47 -15.05
N ARG A 286 8.04 -15.64 -15.15
CA ARG A 286 7.56 -16.76 -15.98
C ARG A 286 6.31 -17.39 -15.35
N ASP A 287 5.40 -17.90 -16.15
CA ASP A 287 4.17 -18.58 -15.69
C ASP A 287 4.47 -19.75 -14.72
N ALA A 288 5.60 -20.40 -14.89
CA ALA A 288 6.05 -21.49 -14.02
C ALA A 288 6.16 -21.10 -12.53
N TYR A 289 6.42 -19.83 -12.23
CA TYR A 289 6.65 -19.32 -10.87
C TYR A 289 5.45 -18.60 -10.27
N LYS A 290 4.33 -18.48 -10.96
CA LYS A 290 3.14 -17.71 -10.54
C LYS A 290 2.61 -18.05 -9.14
N ARG A 291 2.83 -19.27 -8.65
CA ARG A 291 2.38 -19.69 -7.32
C ARG A 291 3.26 -19.19 -6.17
N ASN A 292 4.45 -18.69 -6.49
CA ASN A 292 5.40 -18.13 -5.52
C ASN A 292 5.46 -16.60 -5.59
N MET A 293 4.75 -15.97 -6.54
CA MET A 293 4.74 -14.51 -6.68
C MET A 293 4.19 -13.84 -5.42
N PRO A 294 4.80 -12.75 -4.94
CA PRO A 294 4.19 -11.87 -3.96
C PRO A 294 3.12 -10.98 -4.61
N GLY A 295 2.29 -10.39 -3.78
CA GLY A 295 1.25 -9.46 -4.24
C GLY A 295 0.07 -10.12 -4.94
N ARG A 296 -0.91 -9.29 -5.29
CA ARG A 296 -2.17 -9.74 -5.90
C ARG A 296 -2.01 -9.93 -7.41
N ILE A 297 -2.83 -10.81 -7.95
CA ILE A 297 -2.93 -11.06 -9.39
C ILE A 297 -4.40 -10.93 -9.77
N ILE A 298 -4.69 -10.08 -10.76
CA ILE A 298 -6.00 -9.98 -11.37
C ILE A 298 -6.10 -10.98 -12.50
N GLY A 299 -7.21 -11.67 -12.56
CA GLY A 299 -7.46 -12.67 -13.60
C GLY A 299 -8.88 -12.61 -14.14
N VAL A 300 -9.05 -13.18 -15.31
CA VAL A 300 -10.34 -13.33 -15.99
C VAL A 300 -11.04 -14.60 -15.49
N SER A 301 -12.33 -14.47 -15.22
CA SER A 301 -13.24 -15.56 -14.89
C SER A 301 -14.56 -15.38 -15.64
N VAL A 302 -15.58 -16.10 -15.21
CA VAL A 302 -16.96 -15.97 -15.70
C VAL A 302 -17.90 -15.79 -14.51
N ASP A 303 -19.02 -15.10 -14.73
CA ASP A 303 -20.11 -15.04 -13.77
C ASP A 303 -21.07 -16.26 -13.93
N ARG A 304 -22.05 -16.39 -13.05
CA ARG A 304 -23.03 -17.51 -13.11
C ARG A 304 -23.86 -17.53 -14.41
N LEU A 305 -23.90 -16.42 -15.15
CA LEU A 305 -24.60 -16.32 -16.44
C LEU A 305 -23.66 -16.63 -17.64
N GLY A 306 -22.37 -16.90 -17.37
CA GLY A 306 -21.37 -17.20 -18.40
C GLY A 306 -20.73 -15.96 -19.02
N ASN A 307 -21.00 -14.76 -18.50
CA ASN A 307 -20.36 -13.52 -18.97
C ASN A 307 -18.94 -13.41 -18.44
N LYS A 308 -18.06 -12.75 -19.20
CA LYS A 308 -16.70 -12.39 -18.74
C LYS A 308 -16.77 -11.55 -17.46
N ALA A 309 -16.00 -11.95 -16.47
CA ALA A 309 -15.87 -11.26 -15.20
C ALA A 309 -14.39 -11.22 -14.76
N LEU A 310 -14.01 -10.20 -14.00
CA LEU A 310 -12.67 -10.05 -13.46
C LEU A 310 -12.66 -10.30 -11.95
N ARG A 311 -11.55 -10.81 -11.43
CA ARG A 311 -11.39 -11.09 -10.00
C ARG A 311 -9.92 -11.12 -9.58
N MET A 312 -9.66 -11.05 -8.28
CA MET A 312 -8.36 -11.42 -7.73
C MET A 312 -8.20 -12.93 -7.80
N SER A 313 -7.12 -13.40 -8.41
CA SER A 313 -6.83 -14.82 -8.67
C SER A 313 -5.71 -15.34 -7.77
N LEU A 314 -5.66 -16.66 -7.57
CA LEU A 314 -4.65 -17.36 -6.77
C LEU A 314 -4.50 -16.80 -5.35
N GLN A 315 -5.60 -16.36 -4.72
CA GLN A 315 -5.61 -15.76 -3.37
C GLN A 315 -5.07 -16.72 -2.29
N MET A 316 -5.00 -18.01 -2.56
CA MET A 316 -4.41 -19.01 -1.64
C MET A 316 -2.94 -18.75 -1.30
N ARG A 317 -2.27 -17.79 -1.96
CA ARG A 317 -0.88 -17.38 -1.65
C ARG A 317 -0.84 -16.25 -0.61
N GLU A 318 -1.94 -15.51 -0.44
CA GLU A 318 -2.00 -14.28 0.33
C GLU A 318 -2.12 -14.52 1.84
N GLN A 319 -1.72 -13.52 2.62
CA GLN A 319 -1.62 -13.58 4.07
C GLN A 319 -2.95 -13.82 4.79
N HIS A 320 -4.08 -13.33 4.25
CA HIS A 320 -5.41 -13.54 4.86
C HIS A 320 -5.88 -15.00 4.82
N ILE A 321 -5.26 -15.85 3.97
CA ILE A 321 -5.53 -17.28 3.88
C ILE A 321 -4.38 -18.11 4.47
N LYS A 322 -3.14 -17.83 4.09
CA LYS A 322 -1.96 -18.66 4.44
C LYS A 322 -1.24 -18.21 5.70
N ARG A 323 -1.52 -17.01 6.23
CA ARG A 323 -0.90 -16.47 7.45
C ARG A 323 0.63 -16.55 7.35
N GLU A 324 1.32 -17.19 8.29
CA GLU A 324 2.78 -17.39 8.31
C GLU A 324 3.37 -18.13 7.10
N ARG A 325 2.54 -18.75 6.28
CA ARG A 325 2.94 -19.46 5.05
C ARG A 325 2.63 -18.70 3.77
N ALA A 326 2.25 -17.43 3.90
CA ALA A 326 2.00 -16.58 2.74
C ALA A 326 3.29 -16.29 1.97
N THR A 327 3.14 -15.93 0.71
CA THR A 327 4.29 -15.52 -0.13
C THR A 327 4.84 -14.16 0.26
N SER A 328 4.03 -13.31 0.93
CA SER A 328 4.38 -12.00 1.44
C SER A 328 3.41 -11.59 2.54
N ASN A 329 3.77 -10.59 3.36
CA ASN A 329 2.87 -10.00 4.35
C ASN A 329 1.99 -8.86 3.77
N ILE A 330 2.19 -8.46 2.53
CA ILE A 330 1.50 -7.32 1.89
C ILE A 330 -0.02 -7.52 1.94
N CYS A 331 -0.74 -6.51 2.49
CA CYS A 331 -2.19 -6.38 2.47
C CYS A 331 -2.60 -5.18 1.63
N THR A 332 -2.33 -3.96 2.10
CA THR A 332 -2.44 -2.72 1.32
C THR A 332 -1.20 -2.59 0.44
N ALA A 333 -1.39 -2.47 -0.87
CA ALA A 333 -0.33 -2.30 -1.86
C ALA A 333 -0.33 -0.85 -2.41
N SER A 334 -0.29 -0.65 -3.73
CA SER A 334 -0.32 0.66 -4.38
C SER A 334 -1.28 0.67 -5.58
N ALA A 335 -2.50 0.18 -5.38
CA ALA A 335 -3.47 -0.08 -6.45
C ALA A 335 -3.89 1.19 -7.22
N LEU A 336 -4.05 2.34 -6.55
CA LEU A 336 -4.39 3.59 -7.23
C LEU A 336 -3.26 4.03 -8.18
N MET A 337 -2.01 3.94 -7.72
CA MET A 337 -0.85 4.28 -8.55
C MET A 337 -0.71 3.31 -9.73
N ALA A 338 -0.93 2.01 -9.50
CA ALA A 338 -0.96 1.02 -10.58
C ALA A 338 -2.06 1.31 -11.61
N SER A 339 -3.25 1.75 -11.17
CA SER A 339 -4.32 2.18 -12.07
C SER A 339 -3.93 3.42 -12.90
N ILE A 340 -3.28 4.41 -12.29
CA ILE A 340 -2.75 5.59 -12.97
C ILE A 340 -1.74 5.18 -14.05
N VAL A 341 -0.79 4.30 -13.72
CA VAL A 341 0.19 3.76 -14.68
C VAL A 341 -0.49 2.99 -15.81
N GLY A 342 -1.50 2.17 -15.49
CA GLY A 342 -2.32 1.48 -16.49
C GLY A 342 -2.97 2.46 -17.47
N PHE A 343 -3.58 3.54 -16.98
CA PHE A 343 -4.16 4.59 -17.81
C PHE A 343 -3.10 5.40 -18.56
N HIS A 344 -1.94 5.65 -17.97
CA HIS A 344 -0.81 6.30 -18.65
C HIS A 344 -0.38 5.49 -19.88
N CYS A 345 -0.22 4.17 -19.74
CA CYS A 345 0.11 3.26 -20.84
C CYS A 345 -1.02 3.21 -21.89
N VAL A 346 -2.29 3.19 -21.48
CA VAL A 346 -3.47 3.24 -22.37
C VAL A 346 -3.49 4.54 -23.19
N TYR A 347 -3.18 5.68 -22.55
CA TYR A 347 -3.23 6.99 -23.21
C TYR A 347 -2.06 7.22 -24.16
N ASN A 348 -0.84 6.86 -23.73
CA ASN A 348 0.38 7.08 -24.51
C ASN A 348 0.64 5.96 -25.54
N GLY A 349 0.33 4.70 -25.23
CA GLY A 349 0.63 3.53 -26.06
C GLY A 349 2.11 3.39 -26.39
N ALA A 350 2.44 2.48 -27.28
CA ALA A 350 3.82 2.22 -27.67
C ALA A 350 4.54 3.45 -28.23
N GLU A 351 3.86 4.23 -29.08
CA GLU A 351 4.45 5.41 -29.71
C GLU A 351 4.80 6.51 -28.70
N GLY A 352 3.91 6.77 -27.72
CA GLY A 352 4.12 7.78 -26.69
C GLY A 352 5.27 7.39 -25.77
N LEU A 353 5.33 6.14 -25.30
CA LEU A 353 6.44 5.66 -24.44
C LEU A 353 7.76 5.64 -25.20
N THR A 354 7.77 5.23 -26.47
CA THR A 354 8.99 5.28 -27.29
C THR A 354 9.49 6.71 -27.46
N ARG A 355 8.58 7.69 -27.66
CA ARG A 355 8.95 9.10 -27.78
C ARG A 355 9.52 9.63 -26.46
N ALA A 356 8.89 9.33 -25.32
CA ALA A 356 9.38 9.70 -23.99
C ALA A 356 10.77 9.14 -23.73
N ALA A 357 10.99 7.85 -24.00
CA ALA A 357 12.28 7.18 -23.87
C ALA A 357 13.34 7.79 -24.80
N MET A 358 12.97 8.12 -26.04
CA MET A 358 13.89 8.78 -26.99
C MET A 358 14.27 10.20 -26.52
N THR A 359 13.36 10.96 -25.91
CA THR A 359 13.67 12.29 -25.36
C THR A 359 14.75 12.16 -24.26
N ALA A 360 14.54 11.30 -23.28
CA ALA A 360 15.52 11.06 -22.22
C ALA A 360 16.89 10.59 -22.78
N HIS A 361 16.86 9.60 -23.68
CA HIS A 361 18.08 9.06 -24.28
C HIS A 361 18.86 10.10 -25.10
N THR A 362 18.18 10.87 -25.97
CA THR A 362 18.88 11.87 -26.81
C THR A 362 19.38 13.05 -26.00
N ALA A 363 18.73 13.39 -24.87
CA ALA A 363 19.26 14.37 -23.93
C ALA A 363 20.60 13.91 -23.34
N ALA A 364 20.64 12.68 -22.82
CA ALA A 364 21.86 12.06 -22.29
C ALA A 364 22.99 12.01 -23.35
N VAL A 365 22.67 11.57 -24.56
CA VAL A 365 23.64 11.50 -25.68
C VAL A 365 24.17 12.90 -26.06
N SER A 366 23.31 13.92 -26.04
CA SER A 366 23.70 15.29 -26.35
C SER A 366 24.70 15.81 -25.34
N VAL A 367 24.40 15.65 -24.06
CA VAL A 367 25.31 16.10 -22.98
C VAL A 367 26.60 15.28 -23.02
N ALA A 368 26.52 13.96 -23.08
CA ALA A 368 27.70 13.07 -23.11
C ALA A 368 28.70 13.45 -24.22
N ARG A 369 28.22 13.69 -25.45
CA ARG A 369 29.07 14.06 -26.58
C ARG A 369 29.75 15.42 -26.38
N ASN A 370 28.98 16.42 -25.98
CA ASN A 370 29.55 17.77 -25.77
C ASN A 370 30.60 17.77 -24.62
N LEU A 371 30.35 17.00 -23.53
CA LEU A 371 31.32 16.87 -22.45
C LEU A 371 32.60 16.12 -22.89
N ALA A 372 32.43 15.05 -23.69
CA ALA A 372 33.59 14.33 -24.25
C ALA A 372 34.41 15.23 -25.22
N ASP A 373 33.77 16.05 -26.06
CA ASP A 373 34.43 17.02 -26.93
C ASP A 373 35.19 18.11 -26.12
N MET A 374 34.74 18.41 -24.92
CA MET A 374 35.41 19.30 -23.97
C MET A 374 36.57 18.62 -23.20
N GLY A 375 36.71 17.29 -23.35
CA GLY A 375 37.76 16.50 -22.73
C GLY A 375 37.40 15.88 -21.38
N TYR A 376 36.12 15.89 -20.97
CA TYR A 376 35.69 15.13 -19.84
C TYR A 376 35.64 13.63 -20.17
N GLU A 377 36.06 12.80 -19.23
CA GLU A 377 35.95 11.35 -19.32
C GLU A 377 34.57 10.90 -18.85
N LEU A 378 33.92 9.99 -19.60
CA LEU A 378 32.70 9.33 -19.20
C LEU A 378 33.04 7.97 -18.61
N ALA A 379 32.43 7.61 -17.51
CA ALA A 379 32.65 6.31 -16.85
C ALA A 379 32.12 5.13 -17.69
N THR A 380 31.18 5.39 -18.62
CA THR A 380 30.55 4.35 -19.45
C THR A 380 30.36 4.83 -20.90
N ASP A 381 30.56 3.92 -21.86
CA ASP A 381 30.38 4.19 -23.30
C ASP A 381 28.94 3.90 -23.79
N THR A 382 28.18 3.08 -23.07
CA THR A 382 26.84 2.64 -23.45
C THR A 382 25.87 2.92 -22.30
N PHE A 383 24.92 3.79 -22.55
CA PHE A 383 23.95 4.24 -21.53
C PHE A 383 22.57 4.46 -22.15
N PHE A 384 21.56 4.57 -21.31
CA PHE A 384 20.20 4.94 -21.74
C PHE A 384 19.96 6.44 -21.49
N ASP A 385 19.65 6.85 -20.28
CA ASP A 385 19.30 8.23 -19.91
C ASP A 385 20.22 8.83 -18.83
N THR A 386 21.06 8.02 -18.24
CA THR A 386 21.96 8.39 -17.15
C THR A 386 23.40 8.28 -17.60
N ILE A 387 24.19 9.32 -17.34
CA ILE A 387 25.64 9.34 -17.59
C ILE A 387 26.40 9.62 -16.29
N GLU A 388 27.59 9.07 -16.18
CA GLU A 388 28.51 9.36 -15.08
C GLU A 388 29.77 9.97 -15.65
N VAL A 389 30.13 11.15 -15.15
CA VAL A 389 31.22 12.00 -15.64
C VAL A 389 32.33 12.05 -14.59
N VAL A 390 33.59 11.90 -15.01
CA VAL A 390 34.75 12.12 -14.17
C VAL A 390 35.02 13.64 -14.06
N ALA A 391 34.71 14.23 -12.89
CA ALA A 391 34.84 15.65 -12.63
C ALA A 391 34.96 15.91 -11.13
N ASP A 392 35.49 17.04 -10.73
CA ASP A 392 35.48 17.50 -9.33
C ASP A 392 34.03 17.75 -8.88
N ALA A 393 33.51 16.86 -8.06
CA ALA A 393 32.12 16.88 -7.62
C ALA A 393 31.77 18.18 -6.88
N ALA A 394 32.67 18.66 -5.99
CA ALA A 394 32.38 19.84 -5.18
C ALA A 394 32.32 21.12 -6.05
N VAL A 395 33.18 21.23 -7.08
CA VAL A 395 33.13 22.36 -8.01
C VAL A 395 31.85 22.34 -8.85
N VAL A 396 31.48 21.16 -9.39
CA VAL A 396 30.28 21.02 -10.21
C VAL A 396 29.04 21.26 -9.37
N GLU A 397 28.98 20.72 -8.14
CA GLU A 397 27.84 20.88 -7.21
C GLU A 397 27.60 22.37 -6.88
N SER A 398 28.65 23.10 -6.52
CA SER A 398 28.52 24.54 -6.21
C SER A 398 27.91 25.31 -7.38
N ILE A 399 28.36 25.04 -8.62
CA ILE A 399 27.86 25.72 -9.81
C ILE A 399 26.44 25.26 -10.15
N ALA A 400 26.13 23.96 -9.99
CA ALA A 400 24.82 23.42 -10.25
C ALA A 400 23.78 24.03 -9.32
N LEU A 401 24.05 24.10 -8.01
CA LEU A 401 23.18 24.71 -7.02
C LEU A 401 22.92 26.19 -7.29
N GLU A 402 23.97 26.97 -7.69
CA GLU A 402 23.79 28.37 -8.10
C GLU A 402 22.85 28.53 -9.31
N ASN A 403 22.70 27.49 -10.14
CA ASN A 403 21.82 27.45 -11.30
C ASN A 403 20.49 26.75 -11.03
N GLY A 404 20.16 26.40 -9.79
CA GLY A 404 18.91 25.72 -9.43
C GLY A 404 18.80 24.28 -9.95
N VAL A 405 19.92 23.55 -10.02
CA VAL A 405 20.03 22.19 -10.57
C VAL A 405 20.64 21.25 -9.54
N ASN A 406 20.08 20.04 -9.44
CA ASN A 406 20.58 18.95 -8.62
C ASN A 406 21.10 17.81 -9.49
N PHE A 407 22.33 17.36 -9.23
CA PHE A 407 22.91 16.11 -9.74
C PHE A 407 23.10 15.13 -8.57
N TYR A 408 23.52 13.90 -8.88
CA TYR A 408 23.96 12.93 -7.89
C TYR A 408 25.49 12.83 -7.88
N TYR A 409 26.07 12.78 -6.70
CA TYR A 409 27.52 12.76 -6.49
C TYR A 409 27.94 11.49 -5.76
N PRO A 410 28.19 10.36 -6.50
CA PRO A 410 28.54 9.09 -5.88
C PRO A 410 29.92 9.05 -5.23
N ALA A 411 30.85 9.92 -5.66
CA ALA A 411 32.20 10.07 -5.13
C ALA A 411 32.74 11.51 -5.36
N GLU A 412 33.82 11.85 -4.72
CA GLU A 412 34.47 13.19 -4.84
C GLU A 412 34.91 13.54 -6.28
N ASP A 413 35.14 12.53 -7.11
CA ASP A 413 35.57 12.66 -8.50
C ASP A 413 34.51 12.19 -9.52
N ARG A 414 33.25 12.06 -9.12
CA ARG A 414 32.17 11.56 -9.97
C ARG A 414 30.91 12.41 -9.87
N VAL A 415 30.34 12.73 -11.04
CA VAL A 415 29.05 13.40 -11.18
C VAL A 415 28.14 12.54 -12.03
N ARG A 416 26.98 12.13 -11.50
CA ARG A 416 25.98 11.37 -12.23
C ARG A 416 24.79 12.25 -12.59
N ILE A 417 24.34 12.17 -13.84
CA ILE A 417 23.29 13.01 -14.41
C ILE A 417 22.27 12.12 -15.07
N ALA A 418 21.05 12.15 -14.59
CA ALA A 418 19.94 11.37 -15.12
C ALA A 418 18.92 12.26 -15.82
N PHE A 419 18.67 12.01 -17.09
CA PHE A 419 17.70 12.74 -17.90
C PHE A 419 16.34 12.06 -17.91
N ASP A 420 15.32 12.81 -18.32
CA ASP A 420 13.95 12.36 -18.30
C ASP A 420 13.17 12.84 -19.54
N GLU A 421 11.92 12.44 -19.64
CA GLU A 421 11.05 12.71 -20.79
C GLU A 421 10.59 14.16 -20.92
N VAL A 422 10.77 14.97 -19.86
CA VAL A 422 10.42 16.40 -19.85
C VAL A 422 11.66 17.31 -20.01
N THR A 423 12.84 16.71 -20.19
CA THR A 423 14.08 17.48 -20.42
C THR A 423 14.02 18.26 -21.72
N THR A 424 14.22 19.57 -21.64
CA THR A 424 14.21 20.50 -22.76
C THR A 424 15.61 20.73 -23.35
N ILE A 425 15.67 21.35 -24.55
CA ILE A 425 16.97 21.74 -25.17
C ILE A 425 17.67 22.80 -24.32
N GLU A 426 16.92 23.73 -23.75
CA GLU A 426 17.43 24.78 -22.86
C GLU A 426 18.08 24.18 -21.61
N GLU A 427 17.48 23.12 -21.05
CA GLU A 427 18.08 22.41 -19.91
C GLU A 427 19.35 21.64 -20.31
N ILE A 428 19.37 21.01 -21.50
CA ILE A 428 20.61 20.40 -22.04
C ILE A 428 21.73 21.41 -22.12
N VAL A 429 21.44 22.62 -22.65
CA VAL A 429 22.40 23.71 -22.76
C VAL A 429 22.86 24.19 -21.37
N ALA A 430 21.94 24.30 -20.41
CA ALA A 430 22.25 24.70 -19.04
C ALA A 430 23.17 23.68 -18.35
N VAL A 431 22.87 22.37 -18.47
CA VAL A 431 23.73 21.30 -17.93
C VAL A 431 25.15 21.36 -18.53
N ILE A 432 25.26 21.49 -19.85
CA ILE A 432 26.59 21.66 -20.49
C ILE A 432 27.28 22.94 -19.96
N GLY A 433 26.55 24.04 -19.80
CA GLY A 433 27.04 25.31 -19.25
C GLY A 433 27.65 25.20 -17.85
N ILE A 434 27.10 24.34 -16.99
CA ILE A 434 27.64 24.06 -15.66
C ILE A 434 29.05 23.46 -15.78
N PHE A 435 29.26 22.50 -16.67
CA PHE A 435 30.57 21.88 -16.90
C PHE A 435 31.56 22.81 -17.64
N VAL A 436 31.08 23.68 -18.52
CA VAL A 436 31.90 24.74 -19.15
C VAL A 436 32.42 25.68 -18.07
N ALA A 437 31.57 26.09 -17.14
CA ALA A 437 31.95 26.95 -16.03
C ALA A 437 32.96 26.24 -15.09
N ALA A 438 32.73 24.98 -14.77
CA ALA A 438 33.60 24.15 -13.94
C ALA A 438 35.01 23.98 -14.57
N ALA A 439 35.10 23.84 -15.89
CA ALA A 439 36.35 23.77 -16.62
C ALA A 439 37.05 25.14 -16.82
N GLY A 440 36.33 26.24 -16.55
CA GLY A 440 36.86 27.61 -16.83
C GLY A 440 37.07 27.89 -18.32
N THR A 441 36.26 27.25 -19.19
CA THR A 441 36.36 27.36 -20.67
C THR A 441 35.20 28.16 -21.24
N GLU A 442 35.22 28.40 -22.55
CA GLU A 442 34.10 29.01 -23.28
C GLU A 442 33.22 27.90 -23.91
N MET A 443 31.91 28.15 -24.01
CA MET A 443 30.98 27.25 -24.69
C MET A 443 31.26 27.19 -26.18
N GLY A 444 31.52 26.00 -26.70
CA GLY A 444 31.75 25.76 -28.14
C GLY A 444 30.44 25.61 -28.92
N GLU A 445 30.56 25.11 -30.17
CA GLU A 445 29.40 24.72 -30.97
C GLU A 445 28.77 23.46 -30.36
N LEU A 446 27.46 23.55 -30.09
CA LEU A 446 26.73 22.44 -29.40
C LEU A 446 26.18 21.44 -30.39
N MET A 447 26.30 20.15 -30.05
CA MET A 447 25.74 19.06 -30.81
C MET A 447 24.52 18.49 -30.09
N ILE A 448 23.35 18.55 -30.73
CA ILE A 448 22.11 17.94 -30.22
C ILE A 448 21.84 16.65 -30.95
N ALA A 449 21.75 15.56 -30.22
CA ALA A 449 21.46 14.24 -30.77
C ALA A 449 19.98 14.09 -31.11
N SER A 450 19.70 13.32 -32.17
CA SER A 450 18.33 13.05 -32.63
C SER A 450 18.03 11.57 -32.88
N ALA A 451 18.97 10.69 -32.54
CA ALA A 451 18.83 9.27 -32.80
C ALA A 451 19.41 8.42 -31.67
N GLN A 452 18.86 7.22 -31.52
CA GLN A 452 19.34 6.22 -30.57
C GLN A 452 20.77 5.76 -30.90
N THR A 453 21.64 5.78 -29.90
CA THR A 453 23.06 5.34 -30.04
C THR A 453 23.33 3.96 -29.46
N THR A 454 22.40 3.39 -28.69
CA THR A 454 22.54 2.05 -28.12
C THR A 454 22.87 1.01 -29.20
N PRO A 455 23.84 0.10 -28.95
CA PRO A 455 24.18 -0.98 -29.88
C PRO A 455 22.95 -1.81 -30.28
N SER A 456 22.87 -2.25 -31.53
CA SER A 456 21.70 -2.95 -32.05
C SER A 456 21.40 -4.27 -31.30
N ALA A 457 22.40 -4.91 -30.74
CA ALA A 457 22.25 -6.14 -29.95
C ALA A 457 21.50 -5.89 -28.60
N LEU A 458 21.51 -4.67 -28.10
CA LEU A 458 20.87 -4.28 -26.85
C LEU A 458 19.51 -3.60 -27.06
N ARG A 459 19.06 -3.49 -28.32
CA ARG A 459 17.76 -2.87 -28.64
C ARG A 459 16.64 -3.86 -28.53
N ARG A 460 15.48 -3.36 -28.11
CA ARG A 460 14.23 -4.13 -28.05
C ARG A 460 13.87 -4.73 -29.40
N THR A 461 13.50 -6.03 -29.42
CA THR A 461 12.98 -6.72 -30.60
C THR A 461 11.51 -7.13 -30.42
N LEU A 462 11.06 -7.33 -29.19
CA LEU A 462 9.68 -7.68 -28.88
C LEU A 462 8.70 -6.51 -29.14
N PRO A 463 7.48 -6.80 -29.60
CA PRO A 463 6.43 -5.79 -29.68
C PRO A 463 6.21 -5.06 -28.35
N LEU A 464 5.88 -3.78 -28.40
CA LEU A 464 5.59 -2.95 -27.25
C LEU A 464 4.11 -2.58 -27.25
N LEU A 465 3.39 -2.86 -26.14
CA LEU A 465 1.99 -2.50 -25.93
C LEU A 465 1.09 -2.80 -27.16
N ALA A 466 1.21 -4.03 -27.66
CA ALA A 466 0.51 -4.46 -28.89
C ALA A 466 -0.98 -4.75 -28.65
N GLU A 467 -1.41 -4.92 -27.40
CA GLU A 467 -2.77 -5.25 -27.02
C GLU A 467 -3.73 -4.11 -27.43
N PRO A 468 -4.96 -4.41 -27.85
CA PRO A 468 -5.89 -3.42 -28.40
C PRO A 468 -6.18 -2.24 -27.46
N VAL A 469 -6.23 -2.47 -26.15
CA VAL A 469 -6.51 -1.42 -25.16
C VAL A 469 -5.50 -0.27 -25.21
N PHE A 470 -4.22 -0.53 -25.50
CA PHE A 470 -3.17 0.49 -25.59
C PHE A 470 -3.15 1.24 -26.93
N ASN A 471 -4.02 0.86 -27.86
CA ASN A 471 -4.10 1.45 -29.19
C ASN A 471 -5.44 2.16 -29.46
N ARG A 472 -6.38 2.11 -28.52
CA ARG A 472 -7.75 2.57 -28.72
C ARG A 472 -8.06 3.94 -28.12
N TYR A 473 -7.66 4.20 -26.89
CA TYR A 473 -8.10 5.38 -26.12
C TYR A 473 -7.02 6.48 -26.13
N ARG A 474 -6.68 6.98 -27.31
CA ARG A 474 -5.56 7.90 -27.55
C ARG A 474 -5.96 9.38 -27.49
N SER A 475 -7.22 9.73 -27.58
CA SER A 475 -7.73 11.08 -27.39
C SER A 475 -8.19 11.29 -25.94
N GLU A 476 -8.06 12.51 -25.44
CA GLU A 476 -8.48 12.86 -24.08
C GLU A 476 -9.96 12.53 -23.86
N SER A 477 -10.84 12.84 -24.79
CA SER A 477 -12.28 12.55 -24.68
C SER A 477 -12.58 11.04 -24.63
N ASP A 478 -11.82 10.21 -25.37
CA ASP A 478 -12.00 8.76 -25.33
C ASP A 478 -11.48 8.18 -24.02
N LEU A 479 -10.33 8.66 -23.55
CA LEU A 479 -9.77 8.25 -22.26
C LEU A 479 -10.74 8.60 -21.12
N MET A 480 -11.24 9.84 -21.06
CA MET A 480 -12.17 10.26 -20.01
C MET A 480 -13.46 9.43 -20.01
N ARG A 481 -14.01 9.13 -21.20
CA ARG A 481 -15.18 8.24 -21.32
C ARG A 481 -14.85 6.80 -20.93
N TYR A 482 -13.65 6.33 -21.18
CA TYR A 482 -13.20 5.01 -20.77
C TYR A 482 -13.11 4.93 -19.23
N ILE A 483 -12.42 5.88 -18.60
CA ILE A 483 -12.30 5.97 -17.13
C ILE A 483 -13.71 6.02 -16.49
N LYS A 484 -14.62 6.86 -17.04
CA LYS A 484 -15.98 6.98 -16.53
C LYS A 484 -16.78 5.69 -16.66
N ARG A 485 -16.64 4.95 -17.77
CA ARG A 485 -17.29 3.63 -17.92
C ARG A 485 -16.80 2.61 -16.90
N LEU A 486 -15.51 2.65 -16.52
CA LEU A 486 -14.98 1.79 -15.48
C LEU A 486 -15.53 2.18 -14.11
N GLU A 487 -15.49 3.45 -13.77
CA GLU A 487 -16.03 4.01 -12.53
C GLU A 487 -17.49 3.57 -12.27
N LEU A 488 -18.34 3.61 -13.30
CA LEU A 488 -19.75 3.24 -13.20
C LEU A 488 -20.01 1.75 -12.89
N ARG A 489 -18.99 0.91 -12.91
CA ARG A 489 -19.09 -0.52 -12.57
C ARG A 489 -18.75 -0.82 -11.12
N ASP A 490 -18.39 0.19 -10.36
CA ASP A 490 -17.79 0.06 -9.03
C ASP A 490 -18.61 0.78 -7.96
N ILE A 491 -18.56 0.28 -6.73
CA ILE A 491 -19.01 0.98 -5.53
C ILE A 491 -17.79 1.55 -4.80
N SER A 492 -17.92 2.79 -4.34
CA SER A 492 -16.96 3.52 -3.51
C SER A 492 -17.71 4.25 -2.39
N LEU A 493 -17.00 4.91 -1.48
CA LEU A 493 -17.62 5.77 -0.45
C LEU A 493 -18.42 6.94 -1.04
N ALA A 494 -18.20 7.29 -2.31
CA ALA A 494 -19.00 8.30 -3.00
C ALA A 494 -20.44 7.82 -3.35
N ASN A 495 -20.69 6.50 -3.23
CA ASN A 495 -21.99 5.89 -3.52
C ASN A 495 -22.75 5.52 -2.25
N SER A 496 -22.08 4.95 -1.25
CA SER A 496 -22.66 4.45 0.00
C SER A 496 -21.62 4.25 1.08
N MET A 497 -22.07 4.02 2.29
CA MET A 497 -21.21 3.51 3.38
C MET A 497 -20.50 2.20 2.95
N ILE A 498 -19.25 2.06 3.35
CA ILE A 498 -18.48 0.82 3.22
C ILE A 498 -18.09 0.37 4.64
N SER A 499 -18.91 -0.45 5.26
CA SER A 499 -18.81 -0.84 6.66
C SER A 499 -17.89 -2.04 6.92
N LEU A 500 -16.65 -1.97 6.44
CA LEU A 500 -15.68 -3.07 6.55
C LEU A 500 -15.03 -3.13 7.94
N GLY A 501 -15.40 -4.14 8.72
CA GLY A 501 -14.79 -4.38 10.03
C GLY A 501 -13.29 -4.64 9.97
N SER A 502 -12.57 -4.06 10.94
CA SER A 502 -11.11 -3.96 11.06
C SER A 502 -10.44 -3.27 9.87
N CYS A 503 -11.22 -2.48 9.12
CA CYS A 503 -10.71 -1.64 8.04
C CYS A 503 -11.52 -0.35 7.98
N THR A 504 -11.14 0.63 8.78
CA THR A 504 -11.83 1.92 8.88
C THR A 504 -11.93 2.61 7.52
N MET A 505 -13.14 2.64 6.95
CA MET A 505 -13.46 3.26 5.67
C MET A 505 -14.23 4.54 5.92
N LYS A 506 -13.54 5.61 6.28
CA LYS A 506 -14.17 6.93 6.45
C LYS A 506 -14.02 7.79 5.19
N LEU A 507 -15.03 8.60 4.90
CA LEU A 507 -14.98 9.52 3.78
C LEU A 507 -13.92 10.59 4.04
N ASN A 508 -13.09 10.83 3.03
CA ASN A 508 -12.02 11.81 3.08
C ASN A 508 -12.56 13.21 2.81
N ALA A 509 -12.19 14.17 3.63
CA ALA A 509 -12.52 15.55 3.39
C ALA A 509 -11.79 16.10 2.16
N ALA A 510 -12.46 16.91 1.35
CA ALA A 510 -11.86 17.50 0.16
C ALA A 510 -10.66 18.41 0.52
N ALA A 511 -10.74 19.15 1.62
CA ALA A 511 -9.69 20.05 2.08
C ALA A 511 -8.37 19.33 2.36
N ILE A 512 -8.40 18.12 2.95
CA ILE A 512 -7.17 17.36 3.24
C ILE A 512 -6.57 16.71 1.99
N MET A 513 -7.33 16.58 0.90
CA MET A 513 -6.83 16.07 -0.38
C MET A 513 -6.20 17.17 -1.24
N GLN A 514 -6.56 18.43 -1.03
CA GLN A 514 -6.07 19.58 -1.81
C GLN A 514 -4.54 19.71 -1.82
N PRO A 515 -3.79 19.48 -0.72
CA PRO A 515 -2.33 19.58 -0.71
C PRO A 515 -1.63 18.73 -1.76
N LEU A 516 -2.23 17.61 -2.18
CA LEU A 516 -1.66 16.73 -3.23
C LEU A 516 -1.52 17.42 -4.60
N SER A 517 -2.23 18.54 -4.81
CA SER A 517 -2.17 19.33 -6.05
C SER A 517 -1.16 20.48 -5.98
N LEU A 518 -0.52 20.70 -4.82
CA LEU A 518 0.47 21.77 -4.66
C LEU A 518 1.83 21.33 -5.22
N SER A 519 2.38 22.14 -6.10
CA SER A 519 3.67 21.85 -6.78
C SER A 519 4.83 21.66 -5.80
N GLY A 520 4.83 22.41 -4.68
CA GLY A 520 5.82 22.29 -3.62
C GLY A 520 5.87 20.91 -2.96
N PHE A 521 4.78 20.12 -3.01
CA PHE A 521 4.74 18.74 -2.53
C PHE A 521 4.92 17.70 -3.65
N GLN A 522 4.58 18.01 -4.89
CA GLN A 522 4.65 17.04 -5.99
C GLN A 522 6.05 16.83 -6.56
N ASN A 523 6.84 17.92 -6.64
CA ASN A 523 7.98 17.96 -7.56
C ASN A 523 9.36 17.86 -6.89
N ILE A 524 9.41 17.59 -5.58
CA ILE A 524 10.69 17.43 -4.87
C ILE A 524 11.18 15.99 -4.97
N HIS A 525 12.47 15.86 -5.29
CA HIS A 525 13.16 14.58 -5.29
C HIS A 525 13.44 14.13 -3.84
N PRO A 526 13.29 12.83 -3.48
CA PRO A 526 13.50 12.35 -2.10
C PRO A 526 14.94 12.51 -1.59
N PHE A 527 15.90 12.67 -2.49
CA PHE A 527 17.32 12.85 -2.17
C PHE A 527 17.79 14.28 -2.49
N ALA A 528 16.89 15.24 -2.66
CA ALA A 528 17.25 16.64 -2.76
C ALA A 528 17.90 17.14 -1.45
N PRO A 529 18.79 18.13 -1.50
CA PRO A 529 19.32 18.79 -0.30
C PRO A 529 18.21 19.24 0.66
N ALA A 530 18.47 19.13 1.96
CA ALA A 530 17.46 19.36 3.01
C ALA A 530 16.90 20.80 3.00
N ASP A 531 17.71 21.79 2.66
CA ASP A 531 17.33 23.18 2.54
C ASP A 531 16.33 23.46 1.40
N GLN A 532 16.23 22.56 0.42
CA GLN A 532 15.24 22.63 -0.65
C GLN A 532 13.89 21.97 -0.27
N ALA A 533 13.83 21.25 0.84
CA ALA A 533 12.67 20.47 1.30
C ALA A 533 12.20 20.91 2.70
N GLU A 534 12.43 22.16 3.08
CA GLU A 534 12.16 22.67 4.44
C GLU A 534 10.69 22.47 4.85
N GLY A 535 9.75 22.74 3.93
CA GLY A 535 8.34 22.57 4.19
C GLY A 535 7.94 21.11 4.45
N TYR A 536 8.53 20.15 3.70
CA TYR A 536 8.35 18.73 3.99
C TYR A 536 8.94 18.33 5.33
N LEU A 537 10.17 18.77 5.62
CA LEU A 537 10.84 18.41 6.88
C LEU A 537 10.10 18.94 8.09
N GLN A 538 9.57 20.17 8.04
CA GLN A 538 8.73 20.73 9.09
C GLN A 538 7.41 19.96 9.24
N LEU A 539 6.77 19.59 8.15
CA LEU A 539 5.55 18.79 8.17
C LEU A 539 5.82 17.41 8.79
N ILE A 540 6.90 16.74 8.39
CA ILE A 540 7.31 15.42 8.88
C ILE A 540 7.58 15.47 10.38
N GLU A 541 8.41 16.41 10.85
CA GLU A 541 8.71 16.58 12.28
C GLU A 541 7.45 16.82 13.11
N ASN A 542 6.57 17.71 12.64
CA ASN A 542 5.32 17.99 13.30
C ASN A 542 4.40 16.75 13.33
N LEU A 543 4.31 16.00 12.24
CA LEU A 543 3.48 14.80 12.17
C LEU A 543 4.01 13.67 13.06
N GLU A 544 5.32 13.44 13.06
CA GLU A 544 5.97 12.46 13.94
C GLU A 544 5.70 12.77 15.42
N ARG A 545 5.83 14.05 15.81
CA ARG A 545 5.50 14.51 17.17
C ARG A 545 4.01 14.31 17.50
N ASP A 546 3.10 14.69 16.61
CA ASP A 546 1.66 14.53 16.82
C ASP A 546 1.28 13.04 16.95
N LEU A 547 1.83 12.16 16.11
CA LEU A 547 1.59 10.72 16.18
C LEU A 547 2.18 10.09 17.46
N ALA A 548 3.37 10.51 17.88
CA ALA A 548 3.98 10.09 19.14
C ALA A 548 3.09 10.51 20.33
N THR A 549 2.58 11.75 20.34
CA THR A 549 1.62 12.24 21.36
C THR A 549 0.35 11.41 21.38
N ILE A 550 -0.25 11.14 20.21
CA ILE A 550 -1.49 10.36 20.09
C ILE A 550 -1.31 8.94 20.62
N THR A 551 -0.18 8.33 20.33
CA THR A 551 0.12 6.94 20.73
C THR A 551 0.69 6.83 22.16
N GLY A 552 1.09 7.93 22.77
CA GLY A 552 1.71 7.97 24.09
C GLY A 552 3.15 7.46 24.09
N PHE A 553 3.88 7.60 22.97
CA PHE A 553 5.24 7.17 22.78
C PHE A 553 6.24 8.33 22.66
N ASP A 554 7.53 8.00 22.66
CA ASP A 554 8.61 8.98 22.66
C ASP A 554 9.15 9.31 21.27
N ALA A 555 8.97 8.42 20.29
CA ALA A 555 9.50 8.57 18.94
C ALA A 555 8.61 7.92 17.88
N CYS A 556 8.69 8.42 16.65
CA CYS A 556 7.97 7.93 15.49
C CYS A 556 8.90 7.85 14.28
N SER A 557 8.62 6.95 13.34
CA SER A 557 9.24 6.88 12.02
C SER A 557 8.16 6.73 10.96
N LEU A 558 8.17 7.63 9.98
CA LEU A 558 7.25 7.66 8.84
C LEU A 558 7.76 6.83 7.64
N GLN A 559 8.89 6.15 7.76
CA GLN A 559 9.50 5.42 6.66
C GLN A 559 8.64 4.23 6.15
N PRO A 560 7.95 3.43 6.99
CA PRO A 560 7.16 2.30 6.49
C PRO A 560 5.99 2.77 5.61
N ASN A 561 5.92 2.27 4.38
CA ASN A 561 4.97 2.70 3.35
C ASN A 561 3.69 1.83 3.25
N SER A 562 3.42 1.01 4.26
CA SER A 562 2.16 0.26 4.42
C SER A 562 2.03 -0.24 5.86
N GLY A 563 0.82 -0.66 6.27
CA GLY A 563 0.63 -1.29 7.57
C GLY A 563 1.53 -2.51 7.76
N ALA A 564 1.59 -3.38 6.77
CA ALA A 564 2.44 -4.57 6.78
C ALA A 564 3.95 -4.22 6.87
N ALA A 565 4.39 -3.13 6.22
CA ALA A 565 5.75 -2.63 6.37
C ALA A 565 6.01 -2.09 7.79
N GLY A 566 5.02 -1.43 8.40
CA GLY A 566 5.07 -0.99 9.80
C GLY A 566 5.14 -2.17 10.78
N GLU A 567 4.34 -3.22 10.56
CA GLU A 567 4.43 -4.45 11.36
C GLU A 567 5.84 -5.05 11.32
N TYR A 568 6.37 -5.19 10.10
CA TYR A 568 7.71 -5.72 9.89
C TYR A 568 8.78 -4.83 10.56
N ALA A 569 8.72 -3.52 10.35
CA ALA A 569 9.66 -2.57 10.94
C ALA A 569 9.63 -2.61 12.48
N GLY A 570 8.45 -2.63 13.09
CA GLY A 570 8.31 -2.72 14.55
C GLY A 570 8.94 -4.00 15.13
N LEU A 571 8.73 -5.14 14.47
CA LEU A 571 9.37 -6.40 14.88
C LEU A 571 10.88 -6.39 14.68
N MET A 572 11.38 -5.79 13.61
CA MET A 572 12.82 -5.66 13.36
C MET A 572 13.48 -4.72 14.36
N VAL A 573 12.81 -3.65 14.79
CA VAL A 573 13.26 -2.76 15.87
C VAL A 573 13.38 -3.51 17.19
N ILE A 574 12.37 -4.30 17.58
CA ILE A 574 12.44 -5.16 18.78
C ILE A 574 13.60 -6.16 18.67
N ARG A 575 13.77 -6.78 17.50
CA ARG A 575 14.85 -7.73 17.24
C ARG A 575 16.23 -7.07 17.42
N ALA A 576 16.43 -5.89 16.82
CA ALA A 576 17.67 -5.12 16.95
C ALA A 576 17.95 -4.72 18.40
N TYR A 577 16.93 -4.33 19.16
CA TYR A 577 17.06 -4.07 20.59
C TYR A 577 17.55 -5.29 21.36
N HIS A 578 16.98 -6.47 21.18
CA HIS A 578 17.46 -7.69 21.82
C HIS A 578 18.87 -8.07 21.37
N GLN A 579 19.20 -7.93 20.09
CA GLN A 579 20.54 -8.19 19.55
C GLN A 579 21.60 -7.28 20.19
N SER A 580 21.30 -5.97 20.35
CA SER A 580 22.22 -5.00 20.98
C SER A 580 22.59 -5.36 22.41
N ARG A 581 21.73 -6.14 23.09
CA ARG A 581 21.93 -6.63 24.46
C ARG A 581 22.57 -8.02 24.51
N GLY A 582 23.02 -8.57 23.37
CA GLY A 582 23.55 -9.92 23.26
C GLY A 582 22.47 -11.02 23.40
N GLN A 583 21.22 -10.67 23.19
CA GLN A 583 20.05 -11.56 23.33
C GLN A 583 19.43 -11.93 21.96
N GLY A 584 20.22 -11.97 20.89
CA GLY A 584 19.74 -12.33 19.55
C GLY A 584 19.13 -13.73 19.43
N TYR A 585 19.22 -14.56 20.48
CA TYR A 585 18.53 -15.84 20.58
C TYR A 585 17.04 -15.70 20.94
N ARG A 586 16.56 -14.52 21.38
CA ARG A 586 15.15 -14.25 21.61
C ARG A 586 14.46 -14.07 20.26
N ASN A 587 13.75 -15.10 19.82
CA ASN A 587 13.08 -15.12 18.52
C ASN A 587 11.66 -15.69 18.57
N VAL A 588 11.12 -15.99 19.76
CA VAL A 588 9.74 -16.44 19.94
C VAL A 588 8.80 -15.24 20.01
N VAL A 589 7.73 -15.27 19.23
CA VAL A 589 6.64 -14.28 19.29
C VAL A 589 5.32 -14.96 19.63
N LEU A 590 4.63 -14.43 20.63
CA LEU A 590 3.26 -14.84 20.97
C LEU A 590 2.27 -14.09 20.10
N ILE A 591 1.31 -14.78 19.50
CA ILE A 591 0.27 -14.17 18.63
C ILE A 591 -1.09 -14.78 19.00
N PRO A 592 -2.10 -13.99 19.40
CA PRO A 592 -3.44 -14.49 19.64
C PRO A 592 -4.05 -15.13 18.38
N ALA A 593 -4.86 -16.16 18.57
CA ALA A 593 -5.54 -16.87 17.47
C ALA A 593 -6.45 -15.94 16.65
N SER A 594 -7.00 -14.89 17.30
CA SER A 594 -7.83 -13.85 16.69
C SER A 594 -7.07 -12.86 15.79
N ALA A 595 -5.72 -12.82 15.86
CA ALA A 595 -4.92 -11.84 15.14
C ALA A 595 -5.14 -11.91 13.62
N HIS A 596 -5.09 -10.73 12.98
CA HIS A 596 -5.14 -10.62 11.52
C HIS A 596 -4.02 -11.44 10.87
N GLY A 597 -4.25 -11.96 9.65
CA GLY A 597 -3.29 -12.80 8.93
C GLY A 597 -1.95 -12.14 8.64
N THR A 598 -1.90 -10.79 8.60
CA THR A 598 -0.65 -10.04 8.41
C THR A 598 0.32 -10.20 9.59
N ASN A 599 -0.18 -10.30 10.83
CA ASN A 599 0.70 -10.40 12.01
C ASN A 599 1.60 -11.66 11.96
N PRO A 600 1.06 -12.89 11.79
CA PRO A 600 1.92 -14.07 11.65
C PRO A 600 2.76 -14.04 10.37
N ALA A 601 2.29 -13.41 9.28
CA ALA A 601 3.09 -13.26 8.07
C ALA A 601 4.29 -12.33 8.30
N SER A 602 4.10 -11.20 8.96
CA SER A 602 5.17 -10.25 9.32
C SER A 602 6.17 -10.86 10.29
N ALA A 603 5.70 -11.61 11.30
CA ALA A 603 6.56 -12.33 12.24
C ALA A 603 7.42 -13.40 11.54
N ALA A 604 6.85 -14.14 10.59
CA ALA A 604 7.60 -15.10 9.77
C ALA A 604 8.68 -14.42 8.93
N MET A 605 8.37 -13.24 8.34
CA MET A 605 9.33 -12.44 7.57
C MET A 605 10.45 -11.85 8.45
N ALA A 606 10.16 -11.58 9.73
CA ALA A 606 11.18 -11.17 10.71
C ALA A 606 11.97 -12.35 11.29
N GLY A 607 11.82 -13.56 10.75
CA GLY A 607 12.54 -14.77 11.18
C GLY A 607 12.13 -15.29 12.55
N MET A 608 10.92 -14.93 13.03
CA MET A 608 10.46 -15.30 14.36
C MET A 608 9.71 -16.63 14.38
N LYS A 609 9.82 -17.34 15.49
CA LYS A 609 9.07 -18.54 15.80
C LYS A 609 7.72 -18.16 16.42
N ILE A 610 6.65 -18.44 15.72
CA ILE A 610 5.30 -18.07 16.13
C ILE A 610 4.75 -19.10 17.10
N VAL A 611 4.24 -18.63 18.23
CA VAL A 611 3.51 -19.41 19.22
C VAL A 611 2.12 -18.80 19.37
N THR A 612 1.10 -19.54 18.95
CA THR A 612 -0.29 -19.07 19.00
C THR A 612 -0.83 -19.15 20.43
N VAL A 613 -1.44 -18.07 20.91
CA VAL A 613 -2.17 -18.00 22.17
C VAL A 613 -3.67 -18.21 21.90
N ALA A 614 -4.31 -19.03 22.72
CA ALA A 614 -5.75 -19.32 22.60
C ALA A 614 -6.61 -18.09 22.95
N CYS A 615 -7.85 -18.10 22.47
CA CYS A 615 -8.90 -17.19 22.92
C CYS A 615 -9.92 -17.95 23.74
N ASP A 616 -10.53 -17.28 24.72
CA ASP A 616 -11.61 -17.83 25.54
C ASP A 616 -12.96 -17.89 24.77
N ALA A 617 -14.00 -18.36 25.41
CA ALA A 617 -15.35 -18.48 24.81
C ALA A 617 -16.00 -17.11 24.51
N ASN A 618 -15.51 -16.03 25.09
CA ASN A 618 -15.99 -14.66 24.89
C ASN A 618 -15.18 -13.91 23.83
N GLY A 619 -14.16 -14.57 23.23
CA GLY A 619 -13.30 -13.97 22.22
C GLY A 619 -12.12 -13.16 22.77
N ASN A 620 -11.90 -13.16 24.09
CA ASN A 620 -10.75 -12.54 24.71
C ASN A 620 -9.53 -13.45 24.64
N ILE A 621 -8.32 -12.90 24.80
CA ILE A 621 -7.10 -13.67 24.95
C ILE A 621 -7.22 -14.53 26.22
N ASP A 622 -6.95 -15.82 26.11
CA ASP A 622 -6.83 -16.71 27.28
C ASP A 622 -5.57 -16.35 28.07
N VAL A 623 -5.76 -15.59 29.17
CA VAL A 623 -4.64 -15.05 29.97
C VAL A 623 -3.83 -16.15 30.64
N ASP A 624 -4.48 -17.26 31.01
CA ASP A 624 -3.79 -18.37 31.65
C ASP A 624 -2.91 -19.13 30.63
N ASP A 625 -3.41 -19.33 29.41
CA ASP A 625 -2.63 -19.89 28.31
C ASP A 625 -1.47 -18.94 27.92
N LEU A 626 -1.71 -17.62 27.87
CA LEU A 626 -0.65 -16.63 27.60
C LEU A 626 0.45 -16.69 28.65
N LYS A 627 0.10 -16.66 29.95
CA LYS A 627 1.07 -16.72 31.05
C LYS A 627 1.89 -18.01 31.01
N ALA A 628 1.23 -19.15 30.82
CA ALA A 628 1.92 -20.43 30.70
C ALA A 628 2.92 -20.45 29.53
N LYS A 629 2.57 -19.86 28.39
CA LYS A 629 3.47 -19.75 27.23
C LYS A 629 4.58 -18.72 27.44
N ALA A 630 4.27 -17.58 28.05
CA ALA A 630 5.29 -16.58 28.40
C ALA A 630 6.35 -17.17 29.35
N GLU A 631 5.94 -17.91 30.38
CA GLU A 631 6.84 -18.61 31.28
C GLU A 631 7.63 -19.71 30.56
N GLN A 632 6.95 -20.54 29.74
CA GLN A 632 7.59 -21.64 29.00
C GLN A 632 8.68 -21.13 28.07
N TYR A 633 8.49 -20.00 27.42
CA TYR A 633 9.42 -19.43 26.45
C TYR A 633 10.21 -18.23 27.00
N SER A 634 10.20 -17.99 28.32
CA SER A 634 10.81 -16.79 28.92
C SER A 634 12.29 -16.58 28.56
N ALA A 635 13.05 -17.65 28.29
CA ALA A 635 14.42 -17.53 27.80
C ALA A 635 14.52 -17.04 26.36
N GLU A 636 13.52 -17.32 25.50
CA GLU A 636 13.55 -17.10 24.07
C GLU A 636 12.48 -16.07 23.62
N LEU A 637 11.63 -15.60 24.54
CA LEU A 637 10.52 -14.70 24.22
C LEU A 637 11.05 -13.36 23.73
N CYS A 638 10.74 -13.02 22.48
CA CYS A 638 11.07 -11.76 21.83
C CYS A 638 9.95 -10.75 22.03
N ALA A 639 8.72 -11.13 21.66
CA ALA A 639 7.60 -10.21 21.68
C ALA A 639 6.24 -10.92 21.82
N LEU A 640 5.24 -10.13 22.19
CA LEU A 640 3.81 -10.38 21.92
C LEU A 640 3.38 -9.45 20.78
N MET A 641 2.65 -9.97 19.79
CA MET A 641 1.89 -9.14 18.84
C MET A 641 0.41 -9.18 19.22
N VAL A 642 -0.16 -8.03 19.56
CA VAL A 642 -1.57 -7.91 19.95
C VAL A 642 -2.27 -6.81 19.16
N THR A 643 -3.47 -7.09 18.65
CA THR A 643 -4.39 -6.08 18.11
C THR A 643 -5.31 -5.58 19.22
N TYR A 644 -5.42 -4.28 19.40
CA TYR A 644 -6.24 -3.72 20.49
C TYR A 644 -6.97 -2.43 20.04
N PRO A 645 -8.30 -2.28 20.35
CA PRO A 645 -9.18 -3.37 20.79
C PRO A 645 -9.10 -4.57 19.85
N SER A 646 -9.49 -5.76 20.31
CA SER A 646 -9.30 -6.99 19.55
C SER A 646 -10.10 -6.98 18.24
N THR A 647 -9.72 -7.82 17.28
CA THR A 647 -10.46 -8.07 16.04
C THR A 647 -11.86 -8.66 16.27
N HIS A 648 -12.21 -8.98 17.52
CA HIS A 648 -13.56 -9.33 17.94
C HIS A 648 -14.46 -8.12 18.25
N GLY A 649 -13.93 -6.89 18.09
CA GLY A 649 -14.64 -5.65 18.40
C GLY A 649 -14.80 -5.38 19.90
N VAL A 650 -13.85 -5.84 20.71
CA VAL A 650 -13.93 -5.82 22.18
C VAL A 650 -12.67 -5.26 22.81
N PHE A 651 -12.82 -4.38 23.80
CA PHE A 651 -11.77 -3.99 24.73
C PHE A 651 -11.59 -5.05 25.81
N GLU A 652 -10.47 -5.71 25.83
CA GLU A 652 -10.14 -6.73 26.84
C GLU A 652 -9.77 -6.08 28.16
N SER A 653 -10.54 -6.35 29.24
CA SER A 653 -10.34 -5.73 30.55
C SER A 653 -8.99 -6.09 31.21
N ARG A 654 -8.43 -7.26 30.86
CA ARG A 654 -7.17 -7.80 31.43
C ARG A 654 -5.92 -7.45 30.61
N ILE A 655 -6.00 -6.49 29.68
CA ILE A 655 -4.87 -6.18 28.78
C ILE A 655 -3.58 -5.82 29.52
N ARG A 656 -3.67 -5.08 30.65
CA ARG A 656 -2.48 -4.75 31.48
C ARG A 656 -1.81 -5.99 32.04
N GLU A 657 -2.60 -6.94 32.52
CA GLU A 657 -2.09 -8.23 33.03
C GLU A 657 -1.40 -9.05 31.96
N ILE A 658 -1.88 -8.96 30.71
CA ILE A 658 -1.27 -9.59 29.54
C ILE A 658 0.09 -8.95 29.27
N VAL A 659 0.14 -7.63 29.22
CA VAL A 659 1.37 -6.85 28.99
C VAL A 659 2.41 -7.14 30.07
N ASP A 660 2.02 -7.04 31.35
CA ASP A 660 2.92 -7.32 32.48
C ASP A 660 3.52 -8.72 32.42
N ALA A 661 2.73 -9.75 32.06
CA ALA A 661 3.21 -11.13 31.94
C ALA A 661 4.27 -11.30 30.82
N VAL A 662 4.20 -10.53 29.74
CA VAL A 662 5.19 -10.55 28.65
C VAL A 662 6.47 -9.84 29.10
N HIS A 663 6.37 -8.68 29.71
CA HIS A 663 7.50 -7.92 30.23
C HIS A 663 8.26 -8.70 31.33
N ASP A 664 7.54 -9.34 32.25
CA ASP A 664 8.13 -10.18 33.29
C ASP A 664 8.92 -11.37 32.70
N ALA A 665 8.50 -11.86 31.52
CA ALA A 665 9.23 -12.88 30.77
C ALA A 665 10.36 -12.33 29.89
N GLY A 666 10.58 -11.02 29.88
CA GLY A 666 11.63 -10.31 29.14
C GLY A 666 11.37 -10.12 27.65
N GLY A 667 10.11 -10.20 27.21
CA GLY A 667 9.66 -9.86 25.86
C GLY A 667 9.15 -8.44 25.79
N GLU A 668 9.08 -7.88 24.58
CA GLU A 668 8.47 -6.58 24.28
C GLU A 668 7.02 -6.74 23.78
N VAL A 669 6.22 -5.70 23.89
CA VAL A 669 4.82 -5.72 23.41
C VAL A 669 4.69 -4.87 22.17
N TYR A 670 4.45 -5.54 21.04
CA TYR A 670 4.05 -4.90 19.79
C TYR A 670 2.52 -4.81 19.71
N MET A 671 1.99 -3.60 19.55
CA MET A 671 0.56 -3.39 19.36
C MET A 671 0.24 -3.07 17.89
N ASP A 672 -0.66 -3.84 17.31
CA ASP A 672 -1.24 -3.55 16.00
C ASP A 672 -2.23 -2.38 16.13
N GLY A 673 -1.88 -1.26 15.50
CA GLY A 673 -2.67 -0.01 15.52
C GLY A 673 -3.75 0.08 14.45
N ALA A 674 -4.13 -1.03 13.81
CA ALA A 674 -5.23 -1.03 12.84
C ALA A 674 -6.55 -0.51 13.43
N ASN A 675 -6.78 -0.74 14.72
CA ASN A 675 -8.02 -0.38 15.43
C ASN A 675 -7.91 0.92 16.26
N MET A 676 -6.98 1.82 15.92
CA MET A 676 -6.81 3.11 16.58
C MET A 676 -8.07 3.99 16.54
N ASN A 677 -9.01 3.73 15.62
CA ASN A 677 -10.28 4.48 15.54
C ASN A 677 -11.16 4.34 16.79
N ALA A 678 -10.86 3.40 17.67
CA ALA A 678 -11.50 3.24 18.99
C ALA A 678 -10.67 3.79 20.15
N GLN A 679 -9.46 4.33 19.92
CA GLN A 679 -8.51 4.67 20.96
C GLN A 679 -8.21 6.17 21.06
N VAL A 680 -8.06 6.87 19.93
CA VAL A 680 -7.54 8.24 19.88
C VAL A 680 -8.30 9.18 20.84
N GLY A 681 -7.58 9.82 21.75
CA GLY A 681 -8.12 10.74 22.74
C GLY A 681 -8.83 10.10 23.94
N LEU A 682 -9.01 8.78 23.96
CA LEU A 682 -9.66 8.03 25.05
C LEU A 682 -8.71 7.08 25.78
N THR A 683 -7.83 6.45 25.02
CA THR A 683 -6.71 5.62 25.49
C THR A 683 -5.60 5.65 24.46
N ASN A 684 -4.45 5.04 24.71
CA ASN A 684 -3.40 4.89 23.71
C ASN A 684 -2.47 3.71 24.03
N PRO A 685 -1.67 3.24 23.03
CA PRO A 685 -0.75 2.13 23.18
C PRO A 685 0.25 2.29 24.35
N GLY A 686 0.83 3.48 24.53
CA GLY A 686 1.77 3.77 25.63
C GLY A 686 1.12 3.61 27.00
N THR A 687 -0.09 4.17 27.20
CA THR A 687 -0.87 4.02 28.44
C THR A 687 -1.26 2.56 28.68
N ILE A 688 -1.57 1.79 27.65
CA ILE A 688 -1.86 0.35 27.75
C ILE A 688 -0.61 -0.43 28.14
N GLY A 689 0.59 0.05 27.80
CA GLY A 689 1.88 -0.54 28.15
C GLY A 689 2.57 -1.25 27.00
N ALA A 690 2.20 -0.96 25.76
CA ALA A 690 2.93 -1.42 24.59
C ALA A 690 4.28 -0.70 24.47
N ASP A 691 5.24 -1.32 23.75
CA ASP A 691 6.58 -0.79 23.53
C ASP A 691 6.74 -0.20 22.13
N VAL A 692 6.02 -0.75 21.17
CA VAL A 692 5.95 -0.24 19.80
C VAL A 692 4.58 -0.50 19.20
N CYS A 693 4.13 0.42 18.36
CA CYS A 693 2.86 0.32 17.64
C CYS A 693 3.08 0.76 16.20
N HIS A 694 2.54 0.02 15.22
CA HIS A 694 2.36 0.60 13.90
C HIS A 694 0.99 1.26 13.80
N LEU A 695 0.87 2.25 12.95
CA LEU A 695 -0.38 2.90 12.60
C LEU A 695 -0.73 2.62 11.14
N ASN A 696 -2.02 2.64 10.83
CA ASN A 696 -2.51 2.65 9.45
C ASN A 696 -3.10 4.05 9.18
N LEU A 697 -2.32 4.95 8.57
CA LEU A 697 -2.79 6.30 8.29
C LEU A 697 -3.96 6.30 7.30
N HIS A 698 -4.04 5.28 6.45
CA HIS A 698 -5.14 5.02 5.52
C HIS A 698 -6.40 4.40 6.17
N LYS A 699 -6.47 4.36 7.50
CA LYS A 699 -7.64 3.97 8.30
C LYS A 699 -8.07 5.12 9.20
N THR A 700 -7.66 5.13 10.45
CA THR A 700 -8.03 6.11 11.48
C THR A 700 -7.73 7.56 11.07
N PHE A 701 -6.63 7.82 10.37
CA PHE A 701 -6.17 9.16 10.04
C PHE A 701 -6.54 9.63 8.63
N ALA A 702 -7.63 9.08 8.09
CA ALA A 702 -8.34 9.55 6.90
C ALA A 702 -7.54 9.60 5.59
N MET A 703 -6.37 8.97 5.51
CA MET A 703 -5.72 8.79 4.21
C MET A 703 -6.57 7.83 3.36
N PRO A 704 -6.83 8.11 2.07
CA PRO A 704 -7.71 7.28 1.26
C PRO A 704 -7.14 5.88 1.01
N HIS A 705 -8.03 4.90 0.86
CA HIS A 705 -7.66 3.50 0.61
C HIS A 705 -7.24 3.22 -0.84
N GLY A 706 -7.56 4.09 -1.80
CA GLY A 706 -7.08 4.02 -3.19
C GLY A 706 -7.39 2.73 -3.93
N GLY A 707 -8.46 2.01 -3.57
CA GLY A 707 -8.76 0.71 -4.18
C GLY A 707 -7.80 -0.42 -3.77
N GLY A 708 -7.04 -0.22 -2.69
CA GLY A 708 -6.03 -1.16 -2.17
C GLY A 708 -4.63 -0.55 -2.05
N GLY A 709 -4.57 0.71 -1.73
CA GLY A 709 -3.38 1.52 -1.57
C GLY A 709 -3.25 2.63 -2.62
N PRO A 710 -2.29 3.53 -2.42
CA PRO A 710 -1.14 3.43 -1.50
C PRO A 710 -1.52 3.66 -0.04
N GLY A 711 -0.67 3.15 0.87
CA GLY A 711 -0.79 3.33 2.30
C GLY A 711 0.44 3.99 2.92
N VAL A 712 0.34 4.32 4.21
CA VAL A 712 1.47 4.68 5.08
C VAL A 712 1.25 3.99 6.42
N GLY A 713 2.30 3.38 6.95
CA GLY A 713 2.25 2.59 8.18
C GLY A 713 3.35 2.96 9.17
N PRO A 714 3.38 4.18 9.71
CA PRO A 714 4.44 4.60 10.62
C PRO A 714 4.49 3.73 11.86
N ILE A 715 5.66 3.64 12.46
CA ILE A 715 5.84 3.04 13.78
C ILE A 715 6.15 4.11 14.81
N CYS A 716 5.45 4.05 15.95
CA CYS A 716 5.76 4.86 17.12
C CYS A 716 6.23 3.92 18.24
N CYS A 717 7.22 4.31 19.03
CA CYS A 717 7.83 3.45 20.03
C CYS A 717 8.27 4.17 21.31
N ALA A 718 8.42 3.38 22.35
CA ALA A 718 8.96 3.81 23.62
C ALA A 718 10.45 4.16 23.51
N LYS A 719 10.94 4.99 24.42
CA LYS A 719 12.29 5.56 24.43
C LYS A 719 13.42 4.55 24.24
N HIS A 720 13.32 3.37 24.81
CA HIS A 720 14.38 2.35 24.72
C HIS A 720 14.48 1.70 23.34
N LEU A 721 13.43 1.79 22.51
CA LEU A 721 13.40 1.29 21.13
C LEU A 721 13.76 2.37 20.10
N ALA A 722 13.64 3.65 20.46
CA ALA A 722 13.88 4.77 19.56
C ALA A 722 15.28 4.74 18.88
N PRO A 723 16.38 4.34 19.54
CA PRO A 723 17.69 4.23 18.89
C PRO A 723 17.74 3.25 17.70
N PHE A 724 16.77 2.35 17.57
CA PHE A 724 16.75 1.28 16.55
C PHE A 724 15.78 1.59 15.39
N LEU A 725 15.12 2.74 15.38
CA LEU A 725 14.23 3.15 14.27
C LEU A 725 14.96 3.13 12.93
N PRO A 726 14.25 2.79 11.82
CA PRO A 726 14.87 2.59 10.51
C PRO A 726 15.69 3.77 10.04
N SER A 727 16.94 3.51 9.66
CA SER A 727 17.86 4.46 9.00
C SER A 727 17.68 4.44 7.47
N HIS A 728 18.47 5.24 6.75
CA HIS A 728 18.50 5.24 5.30
C HIS A 728 19.90 5.58 4.79
N SER A 729 20.37 4.87 3.76
CA SER A 729 21.74 4.97 3.27
C SER A 729 22.06 6.28 2.54
N VAL A 730 21.06 6.96 1.98
CA VAL A 730 21.26 8.19 1.19
C VAL A 730 20.94 9.45 2.00
N VAL A 731 19.92 9.38 2.86
CA VAL A 731 19.49 10.52 3.69
C VAL A 731 19.56 10.11 5.16
N SER A 732 20.18 10.94 6.00
CA SER A 732 20.29 10.64 7.43
C SER A 732 18.92 10.73 8.11
N THR A 733 18.35 9.57 8.48
CA THR A 733 17.10 9.43 9.22
C THR A 733 17.25 8.33 10.27
N GLY A 734 16.25 8.21 11.17
CA GLY A 734 16.13 7.11 12.12
C GLY A 734 17.00 7.24 13.36
N GLY A 735 17.21 6.14 14.07
CA GLY A 735 17.93 6.08 15.32
C GLY A 735 19.45 5.88 15.15
N GLU A 736 20.23 6.21 16.19
CA GLU A 736 21.71 6.09 16.18
C GLU A 736 22.24 4.66 15.96
N GLN A 737 21.41 3.65 16.27
CA GLN A 737 21.66 2.22 16.06
C GLN A 737 20.58 1.62 15.14
N GLY A 738 20.04 2.46 14.24
CA GLY A 738 18.91 2.12 13.42
C GLY A 738 19.13 0.86 12.58
N ILE A 739 18.05 0.08 12.43
CA ILE A 739 18.04 -0.96 11.39
C ILE A 739 18.21 -0.28 10.02
N THR A 740 18.68 -1.01 9.03
CA THR A 740 18.73 -0.52 7.65
C THR A 740 17.34 -0.25 7.10
N ALA A 741 17.23 0.36 5.92
CA ALA A 741 15.97 0.85 5.39
C ALA A 741 14.90 -0.25 5.22
N VAL A 742 13.64 0.12 5.42
CA VAL A 742 12.46 -0.74 5.18
C VAL A 742 11.67 -0.34 3.95
N SER A 743 11.99 0.80 3.34
CA SER A 743 11.45 1.30 2.08
C SER A 743 12.51 2.03 1.26
N SER A 744 12.26 2.25 -0.04
CA SER A 744 13.19 2.91 -0.96
C SER A 744 13.40 4.37 -0.63
N SER A 745 12.41 5.06 -0.08
CA SER A 745 12.51 6.46 0.26
C SER A 745 12.63 6.67 1.77
N PRO A 746 13.26 7.77 2.22
CA PRO A 746 13.47 8.03 3.64
C PRO A 746 12.17 8.14 4.47
N TRP A 747 11.08 8.57 3.84
CA TRP A 747 9.78 8.82 4.47
C TRP A 747 8.62 8.10 3.76
N GLY A 748 8.89 6.97 3.11
CA GLY A 748 7.88 6.14 2.47
C GLY A 748 7.04 6.88 1.43
N SER A 749 5.72 6.91 1.59
CA SER A 749 4.80 7.63 0.69
C SER A 749 4.63 9.09 1.11
N ALA A 750 5.70 9.88 1.08
CA ALA A 750 5.78 11.22 1.66
C ALA A 750 4.71 12.19 1.13
N MET A 751 4.35 12.13 -0.16
CA MET A 751 3.33 13.00 -0.76
C MET A 751 1.95 12.83 -0.11
N LEU A 752 1.70 11.70 0.57
CA LEU A 752 0.43 11.45 1.25
C LEU A 752 0.39 11.98 2.69
N LEU A 753 1.53 12.30 3.29
CA LEU A 753 1.62 12.76 4.68
C LEU A 753 0.79 14.03 4.95
N PRO A 754 0.71 15.01 4.03
CA PRO A 754 -0.14 16.20 4.19
C PRO A 754 -1.62 15.87 4.47
N ILE A 755 -2.13 14.72 4.00
CA ILE A 755 -3.52 14.30 4.24
C ILE A 755 -3.75 14.01 5.72
N THR A 756 -2.93 13.15 6.31
CA THR A 756 -3.01 12.84 7.75
C THR A 756 -2.69 14.04 8.61
N TYR A 757 -1.69 14.83 8.21
CA TYR A 757 -1.36 16.08 8.87
C TYR A 757 -2.57 17.02 8.91
N GLY A 758 -3.25 17.21 7.77
CA GLY A 758 -4.47 17.99 7.65
C GLY A 758 -5.60 17.45 8.52
N TYR A 759 -5.82 16.14 8.54
CA TYR A 759 -6.83 15.50 9.38
C TYR A 759 -6.61 15.83 10.87
N ILE A 760 -5.36 15.66 11.35
CA ILE A 760 -5.01 15.96 12.75
C ILE A 760 -5.15 17.46 13.05
N LYS A 761 -4.63 18.34 12.20
CA LYS A 761 -4.66 19.79 12.40
C LYS A 761 -6.07 20.40 12.31
N MET A 762 -6.92 19.86 11.44
CA MET A 762 -8.29 20.36 11.30
C MET A 762 -9.23 19.87 12.41
N LEU A 763 -9.04 18.66 12.90
CA LEU A 763 -9.82 18.14 14.02
C LEU A 763 -9.32 18.67 15.37
N GLY A 764 -8.00 18.75 15.55
CA GLY A 764 -7.40 19.08 16.82
C GLY A 764 -7.72 18.04 17.93
N GLU A 765 -7.35 18.31 19.15
CA GLU A 765 -7.59 17.41 20.29
C GLU A 765 -9.06 17.04 20.44
N GLU A 766 -9.94 18.07 20.58
CA GLU A 766 -11.37 17.89 20.79
C GLU A 766 -12.03 17.09 19.65
N GLY A 767 -11.68 17.41 18.41
CA GLY A 767 -12.27 16.78 17.23
C GLY A 767 -11.84 15.32 17.06
N LEU A 768 -10.57 14.99 17.33
CA LEU A 768 -10.08 13.61 17.30
C LEU A 768 -10.75 12.74 18.36
N ARG A 769 -10.91 13.26 19.57
CA ARG A 769 -11.64 12.58 20.64
C ARG A 769 -13.11 12.37 20.25
N THR A 770 -13.77 13.40 19.75
CA THR A 770 -15.17 13.33 19.30
C THR A 770 -15.33 12.29 18.18
N ALA A 771 -14.39 12.21 17.23
CA ALA A 771 -14.40 11.20 16.17
C ALA A 771 -14.39 9.77 16.75
N THR A 772 -13.52 9.51 17.71
CA THR A 772 -13.45 8.20 18.39
C THR A 772 -14.73 7.90 19.17
N GLU A 773 -15.24 8.85 19.92
CA GLU A 773 -16.50 8.72 20.66
C GLU A 773 -17.67 8.38 19.73
N MET A 774 -17.77 9.07 18.59
CA MET A 774 -18.84 8.84 17.62
C MET A 774 -18.69 7.51 16.87
N ALA A 775 -17.47 7.06 16.59
CA ALA A 775 -17.25 5.71 16.04
C ALA A 775 -17.80 4.62 16.99
N ILE A 776 -17.56 4.76 18.29
CA ILE A 776 -18.09 3.85 19.32
C ILE A 776 -19.63 3.98 19.43
N VAL A 777 -20.17 5.19 19.38
CA VAL A 777 -21.63 5.45 19.40
C VAL A 777 -22.29 4.77 18.19
N ASN A 778 -21.77 4.97 16.99
CA ASN A 778 -22.31 4.43 15.74
C ASN A 778 -22.35 2.88 15.75
N ALA A 779 -21.26 2.24 16.18
CA ALA A 779 -21.20 0.78 16.28
C ALA A 779 -22.22 0.23 17.33
N ASN A 780 -22.30 0.84 18.51
CA ASN A 780 -23.25 0.43 19.54
C ASN A 780 -24.71 0.78 19.19
N TYR A 781 -24.94 1.85 18.43
CA TYR A 781 -26.25 2.17 17.88
C TYR A 781 -26.73 1.06 16.94
N MET A 782 -25.91 0.71 15.93
CA MET A 782 -26.26 -0.32 14.98
C MET A 782 -26.45 -1.68 15.67
N ALA A 783 -25.54 -2.07 16.57
CA ALA A 783 -25.66 -3.32 17.34
C ALA A 783 -26.96 -3.37 18.13
N SER A 784 -27.36 -2.27 18.76
CA SER A 784 -28.59 -2.18 19.55
C SER A 784 -29.85 -2.13 18.70
N ALA A 785 -29.82 -1.46 17.55
CA ALA A 785 -30.95 -1.33 16.64
C ALA A 785 -31.30 -2.65 15.94
N ILE A 786 -30.30 -3.51 15.71
CA ILE A 786 -30.51 -4.78 14.96
C ILE A 786 -30.60 -6.02 15.87
N LYS A 787 -30.40 -5.90 17.18
CA LYS A 787 -30.23 -7.00 18.15
C LYS A 787 -31.37 -8.02 18.17
N ASP A 788 -32.61 -7.61 17.83
CA ASP A 788 -33.77 -8.50 17.84
C ASP A 788 -33.83 -9.38 16.58
N GLU A 789 -33.07 -9.01 15.53
CA GLU A 789 -32.98 -9.72 14.25
C GLU A 789 -31.65 -10.47 14.09
N PHE A 790 -30.55 -9.86 14.52
CA PHE A 790 -29.20 -10.43 14.45
C PHE A 790 -28.50 -10.34 15.79
N ARG A 791 -27.94 -11.46 16.20
CA ARG A 791 -27.12 -11.51 17.41
C ARG A 791 -25.76 -10.89 17.13
N THR A 792 -25.26 -10.03 18.02
CA THR A 792 -23.83 -9.68 18.10
C THR A 792 -23.07 -10.87 18.67
N TYR A 793 -22.07 -11.37 17.92
CA TYR A 793 -21.37 -12.62 18.26
C TYR A 793 -20.50 -12.47 19.51
N TYR A 794 -19.72 -11.39 19.61
CA TYR A 794 -18.92 -11.03 20.78
C TYR A 794 -19.27 -9.63 21.28
N SER A 795 -19.17 -9.43 22.57
CA SER A 795 -19.31 -8.15 23.26
C SER A 795 -18.45 -8.12 24.51
N GLY A 796 -18.13 -6.92 25.01
CA GLY A 796 -17.47 -6.74 26.30
C GLY A 796 -18.35 -7.19 27.47
N GLU A 797 -17.80 -7.17 28.68
CA GLU A 797 -18.47 -7.59 29.91
C GLU A 797 -19.78 -6.83 30.19
N THR A 798 -19.90 -5.61 29.69
CA THR A 798 -21.09 -4.77 29.78
C THR A 798 -22.12 -5.02 28.68
N GLY A 799 -21.85 -5.92 27.75
CA GLY A 799 -22.68 -6.16 26.57
C GLY A 799 -22.49 -5.13 25.45
N ARG A 800 -21.43 -4.31 25.50
CA ARG A 800 -21.09 -3.27 24.51
C ARG A 800 -20.01 -3.76 23.56
N VAL A 801 -19.96 -3.13 22.39
CA VAL A 801 -18.87 -3.30 21.41
C VAL A 801 -17.98 -2.05 21.37
N ALA A 802 -16.79 -2.17 20.79
CA ALA A 802 -15.91 -1.04 20.51
C ALA A 802 -16.44 -0.21 19.32
N HIS A 803 -15.63 0.03 18.30
CA HIS A 803 -16.01 0.76 17.09
C HIS A 803 -16.54 -0.15 15.96
N GLU A 804 -16.58 -1.44 16.18
CA GLU A 804 -17.01 -2.47 15.22
C GLU A 804 -17.74 -3.61 15.93
N MET A 805 -18.51 -4.39 15.17
CA MET A 805 -19.26 -5.53 15.70
C MET A 805 -19.26 -6.72 14.73
N ILE A 806 -19.45 -7.92 15.28
CA ILE A 806 -19.59 -9.14 14.49
C ILE A 806 -21.04 -9.60 14.56
N LEU A 807 -21.74 -9.63 13.41
CA LEU A 807 -23.11 -10.14 13.27
C LEU A 807 -23.08 -11.64 12.99
N ASP A 808 -23.84 -12.41 13.76
CA ASP A 808 -23.92 -13.87 13.70
C ASP A 808 -24.88 -14.32 12.59
N LEU A 809 -24.35 -14.95 11.55
CA LEU A 809 -25.09 -15.62 10.48
C LEU A 809 -24.85 -17.14 10.45
N THR A 810 -24.20 -17.70 11.48
CA THR A 810 -23.82 -19.12 11.53
C THR A 810 -24.98 -20.10 11.34
N HIS A 811 -26.20 -19.67 11.61
CA HIS A 811 -27.43 -20.47 11.47
C HIS A 811 -28.06 -20.36 10.08
N PHE A 812 -27.76 -19.35 9.27
CA PHE A 812 -28.44 -19.04 7.99
C PHE A 812 -28.43 -20.21 7.01
N LYS A 813 -27.22 -20.84 6.83
CA LYS A 813 -27.07 -21.98 5.92
C LYS A 813 -27.97 -23.16 6.31
N ARG A 814 -28.05 -23.44 7.61
CA ARG A 814 -28.88 -24.56 8.14
C ARG A 814 -30.35 -24.24 8.08
N GLU A 815 -30.78 -23.04 8.41
CA GLU A 815 -32.18 -22.65 8.58
C GLU A 815 -32.83 -22.20 7.29
N TYR A 816 -32.10 -21.48 6.45
CA TYR A 816 -32.62 -20.82 5.24
C TYR A 816 -31.97 -21.32 3.94
N GLY A 817 -30.90 -22.09 3.99
CA GLY A 817 -30.21 -22.60 2.81
C GLY A 817 -29.25 -21.62 2.14
N VAL A 818 -29.08 -20.41 2.68
CA VAL A 818 -28.17 -19.35 2.19
C VAL A 818 -27.07 -19.08 3.21
N ASP A 819 -25.88 -18.70 2.75
CA ASP A 819 -24.71 -18.41 3.60
C ASP A 819 -24.41 -16.90 3.67
N CYS A 820 -23.40 -16.54 4.47
CA CYS A 820 -23.02 -15.13 4.62
C CYS A 820 -22.54 -14.50 3.29
N GLY A 821 -21.98 -15.30 2.37
CA GLY A 821 -21.60 -14.85 1.04
C GLY A 821 -22.81 -14.48 0.18
N ASP A 822 -23.88 -15.27 0.26
CA ASP A 822 -25.15 -14.97 -0.43
C ASP A 822 -25.77 -13.67 0.10
N VAL A 823 -25.76 -13.46 1.42
CA VAL A 823 -26.20 -12.20 2.05
C VAL A 823 -25.35 -11.01 1.58
N ALA A 824 -24.05 -11.19 1.49
CA ALA A 824 -23.14 -10.15 0.99
C ALA A 824 -23.43 -9.79 -0.48
N HIS A 825 -23.63 -10.78 -1.34
CA HIS A 825 -24.04 -10.55 -2.73
C HIS A 825 -25.41 -9.85 -2.82
N ARG A 826 -26.34 -10.19 -1.93
CA ARG A 826 -27.64 -9.55 -1.89
C ARG A 826 -27.57 -8.09 -1.45
N LEU A 827 -26.66 -7.71 -0.54
CA LEU A 827 -26.41 -6.32 -0.18
C LEU A 827 -26.00 -5.47 -1.38
N MET A 828 -25.29 -6.03 -2.37
CA MET A 828 -24.93 -5.32 -3.62
C MET A 828 -26.18 -4.89 -4.41
N ASP A 829 -27.26 -5.68 -4.39
CA ASP A 829 -28.55 -5.30 -5.00
C ASP A 829 -29.23 -4.13 -4.28
N TYR A 830 -28.95 -3.96 -2.98
CA TYR A 830 -29.36 -2.80 -2.18
C TYR A 830 -28.43 -1.59 -2.37
N GLY A 831 -27.34 -1.73 -3.12
CA GLY A 831 -26.37 -0.65 -3.39
C GLY A 831 -25.28 -0.50 -2.33
N PHE A 832 -25.05 -1.50 -1.49
CA PHE A 832 -24.01 -1.51 -0.47
C PHE A 832 -22.85 -2.42 -0.84
N HIS A 833 -21.64 -1.96 -0.54
CA HIS A 833 -20.51 -2.84 -0.36
C HIS A 833 -20.71 -3.64 0.92
N ALA A 834 -20.64 -4.97 0.86
CA ALA A 834 -20.84 -5.78 2.04
C ALA A 834 -19.69 -5.61 3.07
N PRO A 835 -19.95 -5.84 4.37
CA PRO A 835 -18.94 -5.89 5.41
C PRO A 835 -17.91 -7.00 5.19
N THR A 836 -16.89 -7.08 6.03
CA THR A 836 -15.91 -8.17 6.04
C THR A 836 -16.60 -9.50 6.33
N LEU A 837 -16.31 -10.49 5.49
CA LEU A 837 -16.96 -11.81 5.54
C LEU A 837 -16.10 -12.83 6.29
N SER A 838 -16.77 -13.65 7.13
CA SER A 838 -16.16 -14.84 7.75
C SER A 838 -14.81 -14.59 8.42
N PHE A 839 -14.65 -13.44 9.03
CA PHE A 839 -13.44 -13.06 9.78
C PHE A 839 -13.83 -12.23 11.03
N PRO A 840 -13.21 -12.50 12.18
CA PRO A 840 -12.36 -13.66 12.51
C PRO A 840 -13.15 -14.95 12.72
N VAL A 841 -14.48 -14.89 12.70
CA VAL A 841 -15.40 -16.02 12.88
C VAL A 841 -16.05 -16.41 11.56
N HIS A 842 -16.09 -17.70 11.26
CA HIS A 842 -16.73 -18.22 10.04
C HIS A 842 -18.24 -17.97 10.05
N GLU A 843 -18.82 -17.69 8.86
CA GLU A 843 -20.26 -17.39 8.68
C GLU A 843 -20.73 -16.18 9.53
N THR A 844 -19.98 -15.11 9.51
CA THR A 844 -20.31 -13.84 10.17
C THR A 844 -20.06 -12.66 9.25
N LEU A 845 -20.66 -11.52 9.58
CA LEU A 845 -20.37 -10.21 8.99
C LEU A 845 -19.73 -9.31 10.06
N MET A 846 -18.55 -8.77 9.77
CA MET A 846 -17.88 -7.82 10.64
C MET A 846 -18.13 -6.41 10.13
N VAL A 847 -18.84 -5.62 10.91
CA VAL A 847 -19.36 -4.29 10.55
C VAL A 847 -18.66 -3.21 11.34
N GLU A 848 -18.07 -2.26 10.66
CA GLU A 848 -17.46 -1.04 11.21
C GLU A 848 -18.09 0.19 10.56
N PRO A 849 -19.10 0.84 11.20
CA PRO A 849 -19.53 2.16 10.78
C PRO A 849 -18.55 3.19 11.35
N THR A 850 -18.01 4.04 10.50
CA THR A 850 -17.10 5.09 10.95
C THR A 850 -17.87 6.26 11.54
N GLU A 851 -17.16 7.18 12.21
CA GLU A 851 -17.73 8.42 12.72
C GLU A 851 -18.27 9.35 11.62
N SER A 852 -17.78 9.19 10.38
CA SER A 852 -18.19 10.04 9.25
C SER A 852 -19.55 9.65 8.64
N GLU A 853 -20.13 8.53 9.06
CA GLU A 853 -21.40 8.05 8.51
C GLU A 853 -22.60 8.72 9.21
N PRO A 854 -23.55 9.28 8.44
CA PRO A 854 -24.78 9.83 9.01
C PRO A 854 -25.74 8.72 9.46
N LYS A 855 -26.58 9.05 10.47
CA LYS A 855 -27.57 8.11 11.02
C LYS A 855 -28.48 7.52 9.94
N GLU A 856 -28.92 8.32 8.98
CA GLU A 856 -29.79 7.86 7.89
C GLU A 856 -29.15 6.76 7.04
N GLU A 857 -27.85 6.82 6.79
CA GLU A 857 -27.14 5.79 6.01
C GLU A 857 -26.99 4.50 6.81
N MET A 858 -26.72 4.60 8.11
CA MET A 858 -26.74 3.44 9.02
C MET A 858 -28.13 2.82 9.10
N ASP A 859 -29.19 3.60 9.16
CA ASP A 859 -30.58 3.12 9.17
C ASP A 859 -30.92 2.37 7.88
N ARG A 860 -30.52 2.91 6.72
CA ARG A 860 -30.68 2.23 5.42
C ARG A 860 -29.99 0.86 5.39
N PHE A 861 -28.77 0.79 5.93
CA PHE A 861 -28.01 -0.46 6.00
C PHE A 861 -28.67 -1.48 6.93
N ILE A 862 -29.14 -1.06 8.11
CA ILE A 862 -29.91 -1.88 9.04
C ILE A 862 -31.18 -2.41 8.38
N GLU A 863 -31.93 -1.53 7.69
CA GLU A 863 -33.16 -1.90 6.96
C GLU A 863 -32.87 -2.91 5.84
N ALA A 864 -31.75 -2.75 5.11
CA ALA A 864 -31.32 -3.70 4.09
C ALA A 864 -31.05 -5.08 4.69
N LEU A 865 -30.30 -5.17 5.78
CA LEU A 865 -30.03 -6.45 6.45
C LEU A 865 -31.29 -7.14 6.97
N ILE A 866 -32.20 -6.39 7.59
CA ILE A 866 -33.49 -6.92 8.07
C ILE A 866 -34.34 -7.41 6.90
N SER A 867 -34.38 -6.67 5.79
CA SER A 867 -35.08 -7.06 4.57
C SER A 867 -34.50 -8.34 3.98
N ILE A 868 -33.19 -8.47 3.87
CA ILE A 868 -32.51 -9.68 3.38
C ILE A 868 -32.79 -10.89 4.29
N LYS A 869 -32.82 -10.71 5.61
CA LYS A 869 -33.20 -11.79 6.54
C LYS A 869 -34.62 -12.27 6.27
N ARG A 870 -35.59 -11.35 6.10
CA ARG A 870 -36.97 -11.69 5.76
C ARG A 870 -37.09 -12.40 4.42
N GLU A 871 -36.30 -11.98 3.42
CA GLU A 871 -36.22 -12.71 2.14
C GLU A 871 -35.69 -14.13 2.37
N ALA A 872 -34.64 -14.31 3.19
CA ALA A 872 -34.07 -15.62 3.52
C ALA A 872 -35.09 -16.52 4.25
N GLU A 873 -35.82 -15.99 5.23
CA GLU A 873 -36.91 -16.70 5.95
C GLU A 873 -38.06 -17.17 5.02
N ALA A 874 -38.31 -16.41 3.96
CA ALA A 874 -39.39 -16.69 2.99
C ALA A 874 -39.01 -17.71 1.91
N ILE A 875 -37.71 -18.14 1.81
CA ILE A 875 -37.24 -19.06 0.75
C ILE A 875 -37.94 -20.40 0.74
N GLY A 876 -38.32 -20.96 1.92
CA GLY A 876 -39.04 -22.20 2.01
C GLY A 876 -38.35 -23.45 1.43
N GLY A 877 -36.99 -23.40 1.29
CA GLY A 877 -36.19 -24.49 0.71
C GLY A 877 -36.01 -24.44 -0.81
N GLU A 878 -36.50 -23.40 -1.48
CA GLU A 878 -36.29 -23.15 -2.92
C GLU A 878 -34.82 -22.84 -3.22
N ALA A 879 -34.18 -23.62 -4.10
CA ALA A 879 -32.81 -23.41 -4.51
C ALA A 879 -32.67 -22.16 -5.42
N ASP A 880 -33.67 -21.90 -6.28
CA ASP A 880 -33.75 -20.70 -7.12
C ASP A 880 -34.47 -19.59 -6.35
N ASN A 881 -33.72 -18.76 -5.66
CA ASN A 881 -34.25 -17.71 -4.81
C ASN A 881 -33.51 -16.41 -4.97
N VAL A 882 -34.11 -15.30 -4.54
CA VAL A 882 -33.60 -13.95 -4.74
C VAL A 882 -32.28 -13.67 -4.03
N VAL A 883 -31.98 -14.35 -2.92
CA VAL A 883 -30.74 -14.17 -2.16
C VAL A 883 -29.59 -14.97 -2.78
N ALA A 884 -29.82 -16.24 -3.12
CA ALA A 884 -28.79 -17.11 -3.70
C ALA A 884 -28.35 -16.69 -5.11
N ASN A 885 -29.26 -16.05 -5.87
CA ASN A 885 -28.98 -15.57 -7.24
C ASN A 885 -28.39 -14.17 -7.32
N ALA A 886 -28.31 -13.46 -6.20
CA ALA A 886 -27.71 -12.13 -6.17
C ALA A 886 -26.19 -12.18 -6.51
N PRO A 887 -25.63 -11.10 -7.07
CA PRO A 887 -26.30 -9.86 -7.45
C PRO A 887 -26.97 -9.96 -8.83
N HIS A 888 -28.03 -9.17 -9.05
CA HIS A 888 -28.80 -9.15 -10.28
C HIS A 888 -28.35 -8.03 -11.24
N THR A 889 -28.00 -8.41 -12.47
CA THR A 889 -27.52 -7.46 -13.47
C THR A 889 -28.64 -6.82 -14.29
N ALA A 890 -28.42 -5.64 -14.84
CA ALA A 890 -29.36 -4.99 -15.76
C ALA A 890 -29.65 -5.86 -17.01
N ALA A 891 -28.65 -6.58 -17.52
CA ALA A 891 -28.79 -7.47 -18.67
C ALA A 891 -29.71 -8.65 -18.38
N GLU A 892 -29.59 -9.26 -17.19
CA GLU A 892 -30.46 -10.36 -16.73
C GLU A 892 -31.92 -9.90 -16.65
N LEU A 893 -32.15 -8.72 -16.10
CA LEU A 893 -33.50 -8.14 -15.98
C LEU A 893 -34.15 -7.81 -17.31
N ALA A 894 -33.36 -7.40 -18.29
CA ALA A 894 -33.85 -7.10 -19.63
C ALA A 894 -34.10 -8.36 -20.48
N GLY A 895 -33.53 -9.51 -20.06
CA GLY A 895 -33.68 -10.79 -20.71
C GLY A 895 -34.95 -11.56 -20.35
N GLU A 896 -34.98 -12.86 -20.66
CA GLU A 896 -36.03 -13.77 -20.20
C GLU A 896 -35.94 -13.96 -18.67
N TRP A 897 -37.08 -13.93 -18.00
CA TRP A 897 -37.15 -14.07 -16.55
C TRP A 897 -37.84 -15.35 -16.15
N ASN A 898 -37.11 -16.33 -15.73
CA ASN A 898 -37.57 -17.65 -15.39
C ASN A 898 -37.51 -17.97 -13.89
N HIS A 899 -37.23 -16.97 -13.04
CA HIS A 899 -37.16 -17.11 -11.60
C HIS A 899 -38.53 -17.12 -10.94
N PRO A 900 -38.72 -17.81 -9.80
CA PRO A 900 -40.00 -17.87 -9.06
C PRO A 900 -40.34 -16.54 -8.35
N TYR A 901 -39.40 -15.61 -8.27
CA TYR A 901 -39.61 -14.27 -7.73
C TYR A 901 -39.68 -13.21 -8.84
N SER A 902 -40.23 -12.05 -8.54
CA SER A 902 -40.43 -11.00 -9.54
C SER A 902 -39.14 -10.18 -9.77
N ARG A 903 -39.05 -9.54 -10.95
CA ARG A 903 -38.00 -8.53 -11.22
C ARG A 903 -38.01 -7.40 -10.19
N GLN A 904 -39.19 -6.98 -9.72
CA GLN A 904 -39.35 -5.98 -8.67
C GLN A 904 -38.64 -6.41 -7.39
N GLN A 905 -38.87 -7.64 -6.91
CA GLN A 905 -38.19 -8.16 -5.73
C GLN A 905 -36.67 -8.23 -5.93
N ALA A 906 -36.21 -8.61 -7.11
CA ALA A 906 -34.79 -8.70 -7.42
C ALA A 906 -34.08 -7.36 -7.24
N VAL A 907 -34.62 -6.24 -7.75
CA VAL A 907 -33.89 -4.97 -7.88
C VAL A 907 -34.43 -3.81 -7.08
N PHE A 908 -35.68 -3.82 -6.67
CA PHE A 908 -36.30 -2.79 -5.85
C PHE A 908 -36.98 -3.37 -4.61
N PRO A 909 -36.21 -4.08 -3.77
CA PRO A 909 -36.77 -4.74 -2.58
C PRO A 909 -37.34 -3.76 -1.56
N LEU A 910 -36.79 -2.54 -1.50
CA LEU A 910 -37.28 -1.43 -0.68
C LEU A 910 -37.46 -0.18 -1.55
N GLU A 911 -38.32 0.73 -1.14
CA GLU A 911 -38.69 1.92 -1.92
C GLU A 911 -37.45 2.82 -2.19
N TRP A 912 -36.61 3.06 -1.17
CA TRP A 912 -35.46 3.93 -1.30
C TRP A 912 -34.38 3.37 -2.25
N VAL A 913 -34.31 2.06 -2.49
CA VAL A 913 -33.37 1.48 -3.46
C VAL A 913 -33.62 2.02 -4.88
N GLY A 914 -34.87 2.38 -5.19
CA GLY A 914 -35.24 2.96 -6.50
C GLY A 914 -34.73 4.38 -6.75
N ILE A 915 -34.35 5.12 -5.69
CA ILE A 915 -33.92 6.53 -5.81
C ILE A 915 -32.55 6.64 -6.52
N SER A 916 -31.61 5.75 -6.18
CA SER A 916 -30.27 5.75 -6.74
C SER A 916 -29.79 4.30 -6.96
N LYS A 917 -30.49 3.54 -7.80
CA LYS A 917 -30.20 2.11 -8.02
C LYS A 917 -28.84 1.93 -8.68
N PHE A 918 -27.95 1.21 -7.98
CA PHE A 918 -26.75 0.62 -8.58
C PHE A 918 -27.07 -0.74 -9.18
N PHE A 919 -26.67 -0.99 -10.42
CA PHE A 919 -26.78 -2.30 -11.06
C PHE A 919 -25.39 -2.94 -11.15
N PRO A 920 -25.10 -4.02 -10.44
CA PRO A 920 -23.86 -4.76 -10.60
C PRO A 920 -23.61 -5.12 -12.07
N TYR A 921 -22.35 -4.94 -12.50
CA TYR A 921 -21.99 -5.15 -13.91
C TYR A 921 -21.96 -6.64 -14.28
N VAL A 922 -21.60 -7.50 -13.33
CA VAL A 922 -21.59 -8.95 -13.46
C VAL A 922 -22.41 -9.56 -12.32
N SER A 923 -22.91 -10.77 -12.52
CA SER A 923 -23.55 -11.58 -11.49
C SER A 923 -22.47 -12.32 -10.66
N LYS A 924 -22.87 -13.22 -9.78
CA LYS A 924 -21.98 -14.01 -8.90
C LYS A 924 -20.86 -14.69 -9.69
N ILE A 925 -19.61 -14.43 -9.34
CA ILE A 925 -18.42 -14.88 -10.08
C ILE A 925 -18.03 -16.32 -9.70
N ASP A 926 -17.70 -17.15 -10.69
CA ASP A 926 -17.09 -18.47 -10.49
C ASP A 926 -15.60 -18.34 -10.18
N ASN A 927 -15.28 -18.36 -8.89
CA ASN A 927 -13.92 -18.28 -8.39
C ASN A 927 -13.06 -19.49 -8.81
N GLY A 928 -13.64 -20.67 -8.83
CA GLY A 928 -12.96 -21.91 -9.19
C GLY A 928 -12.58 -21.98 -10.67
N TYR A 929 -13.44 -21.46 -11.55
CA TYR A 929 -13.14 -21.37 -12.98
C TYR A 929 -11.92 -20.47 -13.23
N GLY A 930 -11.89 -19.27 -12.66
CA GLY A 930 -10.80 -18.31 -12.85
C GLY A 930 -9.44 -18.81 -12.39
N ASP A 931 -9.38 -19.54 -11.27
CA ASP A 931 -8.11 -20.11 -10.77
C ASP A 931 -7.60 -21.30 -11.61
N ARG A 932 -8.51 -22.10 -12.18
CA ARG A 932 -8.16 -23.22 -13.07
C ARG A 932 -7.75 -22.76 -14.47
N ASN A 933 -8.28 -21.63 -14.93
CA ASN A 933 -8.09 -21.09 -16.29
C ASN A 933 -7.48 -19.69 -16.24
N LEU A 934 -6.40 -19.51 -15.47
CA LEU A 934 -5.82 -18.19 -15.23
C LEU A 934 -5.43 -17.48 -16.53
N VAL A 935 -6.04 -16.32 -16.77
CA VAL A 935 -5.64 -15.35 -17.79
C VAL A 935 -5.43 -14.03 -17.05
N ALA A 936 -4.19 -13.58 -16.92
CA ALA A 936 -3.78 -12.43 -16.15
C ALA A 936 -3.33 -11.24 -17.02
N VAL A 937 -3.71 -11.23 -18.27
CA VAL A 937 -3.46 -10.15 -19.23
C VAL A 937 -4.75 -9.78 -19.96
N ASN A 938 -4.89 -8.51 -20.30
CA ASN A 938 -6.01 -8.03 -21.12
C ASN A 938 -5.73 -8.30 -22.61
N LYS A 939 -6.56 -9.09 -23.26
CA LYS A 939 -6.45 -9.45 -24.66
C LYS A 939 -7.46 -8.74 -25.57
N ASP A 940 -8.35 -7.94 -25.00
CA ASP A 940 -9.44 -7.24 -25.69
C ASP A 940 -9.06 -5.82 -26.18
#